data_18a8c8053570b699405671db6741334c
#
_entry.id   18a8c8053570b699405671db6741334c
#
_cell.length_a   1.000
_cell.length_b   1.000
_cell.length_c   1.000
_cell.angle_alpha   90.00
_cell.angle_beta   90.00
_cell.angle_gamma   90.00
#
_symmetry.space_group_name_H-M   'P 1'
#
loop_
_entity.id
_entity.type
_entity.pdbx_description
1 polymer ?
#
loop_
_entity_poly.entity_id
_entity_poly.type
_entity_poly.pdbx_seq_one_letter_code
_entity_poly.pdbx_strand_id
1 'polypeptide(L)'
;MNEVNDNEEQFVEVKTREINSNFYNYFIAFACFSWSVFQLYIAYFPLNTNISRSIHLAFAVGLVFLLYPVTFHKKAHSSLPFYDLVFCVVGVVAVLYPAVYFYELADRTGDYITQDIVISFLAIIVLLEAGRRVMGPALPIICILFLIYDHFGPYMPDIISHQGASLEKIAGHMFLTTEGVFGVPIGVSVSFIYLFVLFGSLLERAGAGQYFINLAFSLLGKYRGGPAKASVIASGLTGMVSGSSTANVVTVGTFTIPLMKKAGLSRTKAGAIEVAAGVNGQLMPPIMGAAAFIIAEFLGMTYTNVMMAAVIPAFACYLSLFFIVHLESVKLGLKGINQSEFHSRFKIFVSGLHYITPILILLYTLLIAKESAIAAAFNAIGFLFLIMIFQEPTKKLVSGEKVGLNDVLLGFEDIFWAMVAAAKSMTTIAIATALAGIIVGSISLTGLGQVLSDLVELLAGDNIMMILLLTALMSLILGMGLPTTANYIVVSSLVAPVILFLAHKNGFLIPAIAVHLFVFYFGILADDTPPVGIAAYAAAGIAKANPITVGVQGFFYDLRTAILPFAFFFNNKLMLIESVNTSDPLDSKGIVWMSNPLEILLVFGMAIVGMFAFSSLLQGYYVTKLRIWERVLLIPVVPLALVPNICVKFGLMPNEFVAYMVAAGLYAFVFMTQWGIKDKPLDQIRAI
;
A
#
# COMPACT_ATOMS: atom_id res chain seq x y z
N MET A 1 -20.55 11.64 32.95
CA MET A 1 -21.31 12.31 31.89
C MET A 1 -20.55 13.60 31.60
N ASN A 2 -19.59 13.59 30.70
CA ASN A 2 -18.97 14.80 30.19
C ASN A 2 -19.31 14.81 28.71
N GLU A 3 -19.97 15.89 28.32
CA GLU A 3 -20.28 16.23 26.94
C GLU A 3 -18.99 16.19 26.12
N VAL A 4 -18.95 15.31 25.16
CA VAL A 4 -17.90 15.28 24.14
C VAL A 4 -18.15 16.52 23.28
N ASN A 5 -17.24 17.48 23.32
CA ASN A 5 -17.27 18.65 22.47
C ASN A 5 -17.36 18.24 21.00
N ASP A 6 -18.44 18.64 20.34
CA ASP A 6 -18.71 18.43 18.91
C ASP A 6 -17.72 19.15 17.95
N ASN A 7 -16.64 19.72 18.49
CA ASN A 7 -15.64 20.48 17.72
C ASN A 7 -14.41 19.68 17.26
N GLU A 8 -14.33 18.36 17.53
CA GLU A 8 -13.21 17.50 17.06
C GLU A 8 -13.49 16.77 15.72
N GLU A 9 -14.53 17.18 14.98
CA GLU A 9 -14.88 16.55 13.68
C GLU A 9 -14.08 17.05 12.48
N GLN A 10 -12.83 17.45 12.57
CA GLN A 10 -12.12 18.08 11.46
C GLN A 10 -11.08 17.24 10.72
N PHE A 11 -11.09 15.92 10.82
CA PHE A 11 -10.45 15.09 9.80
C PHE A 11 -11.51 14.19 9.16
N VAL A 12 -12.32 14.82 8.32
CA VAL A 12 -13.43 14.19 7.64
C VAL A 12 -12.89 13.35 6.49
N GLU A 13 -13.24 12.07 6.51
CA GLU A 13 -13.33 11.25 5.31
C GLU A 13 -13.91 12.08 4.17
N VAL A 14 -13.23 12.20 3.04
CA VAL A 14 -13.70 13.05 1.94
C VAL A 14 -15.00 12.45 1.41
N LYS A 15 -16.13 12.98 1.86
CA LYS A 15 -17.44 12.46 1.49
C LYS A 15 -17.79 12.85 0.06
N THR A 16 -18.18 11.87 -0.72
CA THR A 16 -18.77 12.09 -2.05
C THR A 16 -20.14 12.75 -1.91
N ARG A 17 -20.57 13.43 -2.98
CA ARG A 17 -21.91 14.03 -3.05
C ARG A 17 -22.99 12.96 -3.03
N GLU A 18 -24.04 13.24 -2.27
CA GLU A 18 -25.28 12.48 -2.24
C GLU A 18 -26.39 13.34 -2.83
N ILE A 19 -26.53 13.33 -4.15
CA ILE A 19 -27.59 14.06 -4.85
C ILE A 19 -28.79 13.14 -4.99
N ASN A 20 -29.93 13.57 -4.49
CA ASN A 20 -31.20 12.84 -4.59
C ASN A 20 -31.84 13.04 -5.98
N SER A 21 -31.13 12.60 -7.03
CA SER A 21 -31.59 12.62 -8.40
C SER A 21 -31.22 11.32 -9.10
N ASN A 22 -32.21 10.57 -9.53
CA ASN A 22 -32.00 9.31 -10.26
C ASN A 22 -31.15 9.52 -11.53
N PHE A 23 -31.43 10.58 -12.29
CA PHE A 23 -30.68 10.90 -13.49
C PHE A 23 -29.19 11.11 -13.22
N TYR A 24 -28.86 11.89 -12.18
CA TYR A 24 -27.48 12.12 -11.78
C TYR A 24 -26.77 10.81 -11.38
N ASN A 25 -27.42 10.00 -10.53
CA ASN A 25 -26.86 8.75 -10.05
C ASN A 25 -26.64 7.74 -11.19
N TYR A 26 -27.57 7.62 -12.13
CA TYR A 26 -27.40 6.78 -13.31
C TYR A 26 -26.32 7.31 -14.26
N PHE A 27 -26.23 8.63 -14.43
CA PHE A 27 -25.17 9.24 -15.25
C PHE A 27 -23.78 8.94 -14.68
N ILE A 28 -23.57 9.11 -13.37
CA ILE A 28 -22.30 8.77 -12.68
C ILE A 28 -22.02 7.28 -12.82
N ALA A 29 -23.00 6.42 -12.56
CA ALA A 29 -22.83 4.97 -12.68
C ALA A 29 -22.44 4.58 -14.12
N PHE A 30 -23.08 5.17 -15.13
CA PHE A 30 -22.75 4.94 -16.53
C PHE A 30 -21.34 5.43 -16.90
N ALA A 31 -20.92 6.62 -16.44
CA ALA A 31 -19.57 7.12 -16.67
C ALA A 31 -18.51 6.22 -16.02
N CYS A 32 -18.73 5.78 -14.77
CA CYS A 32 -17.86 4.84 -14.07
C CYS A 32 -17.78 3.49 -14.80
N PHE A 33 -18.91 2.95 -15.20
CA PHE A 33 -18.98 1.69 -15.95
C PHE A 33 -18.23 1.81 -17.30
N SER A 34 -18.46 2.91 -18.04
CA SER A 34 -17.78 3.17 -19.31
C SER A 34 -16.25 3.24 -19.14
N TRP A 35 -15.77 3.85 -18.06
CA TRP A 35 -14.34 3.86 -17.76
C TRP A 35 -13.79 2.45 -17.50
N SER A 36 -14.51 1.61 -16.73
CA SER A 36 -14.12 0.22 -16.50
C SER A 36 -14.11 -0.61 -17.78
N VAL A 37 -15.11 -0.41 -18.67
CA VAL A 37 -15.16 -1.06 -19.99
C VAL A 37 -13.99 -0.61 -20.86
N PHE A 38 -13.69 0.70 -20.89
CA PHE A 38 -12.53 1.23 -21.60
C PHE A 38 -11.23 0.59 -21.13
N GLN A 39 -11.04 0.39 -19.82
CA GLN A 39 -9.85 -0.23 -19.26
C GLN A 39 -9.72 -1.72 -19.67
N LEU A 40 -10.82 -2.47 -19.67
CA LEU A 40 -10.83 -3.84 -20.16
C LEU A 40 -10.54 -3.90 -21.66
N TYR A 41 -11.07 -2.93 -22.43
CA TYR A 41 -10.81 -2.83 -23.86
C TYR A 41 -9.32 -2.63 -24.15
N ILE A 42 -8.68 -1.64 -23.51
CA ILE A 42 -7.26 -1.36 -23.76
C ILE A 42 -6.31 -2.43 -23.22
N ALA A 43 -6.73 -3.23 -22.23
CA ALA A 43 -5.97 -4.37 -21.74
C ALA A 43 -5.86 -5.48 -22.81
N TYR A 44 -6.86 -5.63 -23.67
CA TYR A 44 -6.88 -6.61 -24.75
C TYR A 44 -6.44 -6.01 -26.12
N PHE A 45 -6.86 -4.78 -26.41
CA PHE A 45 -6.50 -4.02 -27.61
C PHE A 45 -5.71 -2.76 -27.25
N PRO A 46 -4.37 -2.85 -27.11
CA PRO A 46 -3.55 -1.72 -26.67
C PRO A 46 -3.69 -0.54 -27.64
N LEU A 47 -3.98 0.65 -27.08
CA LEU A 47 -3.97 1.91 -27.79
C LEU A 47 -2.63 2.63 -27.59
N ASN A 48 -2.42 3.72 -28.40
CA ASN A 48 -1.29 4.60 -28.17
C ASN A 48 -1.25 5.09 -26.72
N THR A 49 -0.06 5.10 -26.12
CA THR A 49 0.16 5.40 -24.70
C THR A 49 -0.38 6.77 -24.31
N ASN A 50 -0.13 7.82 -25.11
CA ASN A 50 -0.60 9.18 -24.80
C ASN A 50 -2.12 9.27 -24.86
N ILE A 51 -2.74 8.63 -25.84
CA ILE A 51 -4.21 8.59 -25.99
C ILE A 51 -4.84 7.87 -24.80
N SER A 52 -4.29 6.70 -24.43
CA SER A 52 -4.81 5.92 -23.30
C SER A 52 -4.71 6.68 -21.97
N ARG A 53 -3.58 7.35 -21.72
CA ARG A 53 -3.34 8.14 -20.51
C ARG A 53 -4.26 9.36 -20.44
N SER A 54 -4.46 10.07 -21.57
CA SER A 54 -5.37 11.23 -21.63
C SER A 54 -6.82 10.83 -21.40
N ILE A 55 -7.32 9.76 -22.01
CA ILE A 55 -8.69 9.29 -21.80
C ILE A 55 -8.90 8.84 -20.35
N HIS A 56 -7.96 8.07 -19.81
CA HIS A 56 -8.02 7.62 -18.42
C HIS A 56 -8.09 8.81 -17.44
N LEU A 57 -7.21 9.80 -17.61
CA LEU A 57 -7.19 10.97 -16.74
C LEU A 57 -8.44 11.85 -16.94
N ALA A 58 -8.99 11.92 -18.16
CA ALA A 58 -10.22 12.65 -18.44
C ALA A 58 -11.42 12.07 -17.68
N PHE A 59 -11.56 10.74 -17.63
CA PHE A 59 -12.57 10.09 -16.78
C PHE A 59 -12.37 10.44 -15.30
N ALA A 60 -11.13 10.36 -14.82
CA ALA A 60 -10.82 10.68 -13.42
C ALA A 60 -11.17 12.13 -13.08
N VAL A 61 -10.70 13.12 -13.87
CA VAL A 61 -10.97 14.55 -13.67
C VAL A 61 -12.47 14.84 -13.73
N GLY A 62 -13.16 14.31 -14.75
CA GLY A 62 -14.62 14.49 -14.88
C GLY A 62 -15.37 13.98 -13.65
N LEU A 63 -15.06 12.76 -13.20
CA LEU A 63 -15.70 12.16 -12.03
C LEU A 63 -15.37 12.91 -10.73
N VAL A 64 -14.17 13.49 -10.57
CA VAL A 64 -13.84 14.28 -9.38
C VAL A 64 -14.79 15.45 -9.23
N PHE A 65 -14.97 16.28 -10.24
CA PHE A 65 -15.81 17.47 -10.12
C PHE A 65 -17.30 17.14 -9.98
N LEU A 66 -17.70 16.00 -10.48
CA LEU A 66 -19.06 15.51 -10.26
C LEU A 66 -19.24 14.95 -8.85
N LEU A 67 -18.32 14.12 -8.34
CA LEU A 67 -18.47 13.39 -7.08
C LEU A 67 -18.05 14.19 -5.85
N TYR A 68 -17.01 15.03 -5.93
CA TYR A 68 -16.39 15.66 -4.78
C TYR A 68 -16.71 17.16 -4.71
N PRO A 69 -17.31 17.67 -3.61
CA PRO A 69 -17.63 19.09 -3.46
C PRO A 69 -16.37 19.94 -3.17
N VAL A 70 -16.46 21.24 -3.41
CA VAL A 70 -15.40 22.22 -3.08
C VAL A 70 -15.17 22.31 -1.57
N THR A 71 -16.27 22.24 -0.80
CA THR A 71 -16.27 22.37 0.67
C THR A 71 -16.96 21.17 1.30
N PHE A 72 -16.57 20.86 2.54
CA PHE A 72 -17.10 19.72 3.30
C PHE A 72 -18.43 20.03 4.03
N HIS A 73 -19.12 21.13 3.71
CA HIS A 73 -20.42 21.49 4.32
C HIS A 73 -21.54 20.59 3.79
N LYS A 74 -22.46 20.14 4.67
CA LYS A 74 -23.59 19.25 4.31
C LYS A 74 -24.39 19.73 3.10
N LYS A 75 -24.63 21.05 2.96
CA LYS A 75 -25.36 21.62 1.81
C LYS A 75 -24.63 21.46 0.48
N ALA A 76 -23.31 21.43 0.48
CA ALA A 76 -22.51 21.21 -0.74
C ALA A 76 -22.57 19.77 -1.25
N HIS A 77 -23.01 18.83 -0.42
CA HIS A 77 -23.16 17.42 -0.79
C HIS A 77 -24.49 17.10 -1.47
N SER A 78 -25.49 17.96 -1.36
CA SER A 78 -26.86 17.72 -1.86
C SER A 78 -27.17 18.35 -3.23
N SER A 79 -26.25 19.13 -3.80
CA SER A 79 -26.45 19.82 -5.09
C SER A 79 -25.18 19.82 -5.93
N LEU A 80 -25.32 19.88 -7.26
CA LEU A 80 -24.22 20.08 -8.21
C LEU A 80 -24.20 21.56 -8.62
N PRO A 81 -23.22 22.37 -8.12
CA PRO A 81 -23.09 23.76 -8.50
C PRO A 81 -22.67 23.91 -9.96
N PHE A 82 -23.08 24.98 -10.63
CA PHE A 82 -22.75 25.25 -12.02
C PHE A 82 -21.23 25.34 -12.26
N TYR A 83 -20.50 25.94 -11.33
CA TYR A 83 -19.02 26.03 -11.45
C TYR A 83 -18.33 24.66 -11.47
N ASP A 84 -18.88 23.65 -10.79
CA ASP A 84 -18.30 22.28 -10.82
C ASP A 84 -18.55 21.61 -12.17
N LEU A 85 -19.68 21.91 -12.82
CA LEU A 85 -19.92 21.48 -14.20
C LEU A 85 -18.96 22.15 -15.17
N VAL A 86 -18.65 23.45 -14.96
CA VAL A 86 -17.63 24.17 -15.77
C VAL A 86 -16.26 23.54 -15.57
N PHE A 87 -15.82 23.30 -14.34
CA PHE A 87 -14.54 22.62 -14.05
C PHE A 87 -14.49 21.20 -14.65
N CYS A 88 -15.60 20.47 -14.61
CA CYS A 88 -15.70 19.15 -15.22
C CYS A 88 -15.46 19.24 -16.75
N VAL A 89 -16.21 20.09 -17.44
CA VAL A 89 -16.09 20.21 -18.90
C VAL A 89 -14.73 20.76 -19.32
N VAL A 90 -14.28 21.84 -18.69
CA VAL A 90 -12.97 22.47 -18.99
C VAL A 90 -11.84 21.48 -18.71
N GLY A 91 -11.90 20.76 -17.58
CA GLY A 91 -10.87 19.79 -17.22
C GLY A 91 -10.82 18.60 -18.18
N VAL A 92 -11.97 18.04 -18.54
CA VAL A 92 -12.04 16.93 -19.51
C VAL A 92 -11.51 17.36 -20.88
N VAL A 93 -11.92 18.54 -21.38
CA VAL A 93 -11.45 19.07 -22.68
C VAL A 93 -9.95 19.34 -22.64
N ALA A 94 -9.43 19.99 -21.57
CA ALA A 94 -8.02 20.30 -21.44
C ALA A 94 -7.15 19.03 -21.35
N VAL A 95 -7.60 18.01 -20.60
CA VAL A 95 -6.86 16.74 -20.46
C VAL A 95 -6.91 15.89 -21.74
N LEU A 96 -7.97 15.98 -22.53
CA LEU A 96 -8.06 15.28 -23.81
C LEU A 96 -7.26 15.98 -24.93
N TYR A 97 -6.83 17.21 -24.73
CA TYR A 97 -6.11 17.99 -25.74
C TYR A 97 -4.89 17.26 -26.33
N PRO A 98 -3.98 16.65 -25.55
CA PRO A 98 -2.84 15.92 -26.12
C PRO A 98 -3.23 14.65 -26.89
N ALA A 99 -4.41 14.07 -26.63
CA ALA A 99 -4.90 12.93 -27.40
C ALA A 99 -5.50 13.36 -28.73
N VAL A 100 -6.25 14.48 -28.74
CA VAL A 100 -6.93 15.00 -29.92
C VAL A 100 -5.92 15.59 -30.93
N TYR A 101 -4.95 16.36 -30.44
CA TYR A 101 -3.91 17.02 -31.24
C TYR A 101 -2.58 16.24 -31.24
N PHE A 102 -2.65 14.92 -31.13
CA PHE A 102 -1.46 14.07 -30.96
C PHE A 102 -0.43 14.23 -32.07
N TYR A 103 -0.87 14.26 -33.35
CA TYR A 103 0.02 14.39 -34.51
C TYR A 103 0.59 15.80 -34.60
N GLU A 104 -0.24 16.82 -34.45
CA GLU A 104 0.19 18.22 -34.51
C GLU A 104 1.16 18.58 -33.38
N LEU A 105 0.97 18.05 -32.19
CA LEU A 105 1.91 18.25 -31.06
C LEU A 105 3.23 17.53 -31.29
N ALA A 106 3.21 16.37 -31.95
CA ALA A 106 4.44 15.64 -32.30
C ALA A 106 5.27 16.43 -33.31
N ASP A 107 4.62 17.05 -34.33
CA ASP A 107 5.29 17.83 -35.36
C ASP A 107 5.91 19.13 -34.81
N ARG A 108 5.38 19.71 -33.74
CA ARG A 108 5.86 20.95 -33.13
C ARG A 108 6.44 20.76 -31.71
N THR A 109 7.00 19.61 -31.43
CA THR A 109 7.61 19.32 -30.13
C THR A 109 8.77 20.29 -29.85
N GLY A 110 8.68 21.08 -28.75
CA GLY A 110 9.66 22.09 -28.37
C GLY A 110 9.44 23.48 -28.98
N ASP A 111 8.48 23.64 -29.89
CA ASP A 111 8.06 24.90 -30.50
C ASP A 111 6.54 25.06 -30.39
N TYR A 112 6.09 25.15 -29.12
CA TYR A 112 4.66 25.14 -28.79
C TYR A 112 4.00 26.49 -29.05
N ILE A 113 2.80 26.46 -29.64
CA ILE A 113 2.01 27.68 -29.85
C ILE A 113 1.35 28.13 -28.52
N THR A 114 0.95 29.42 -28.50
CA THR A 114 0.30 30.01 -27.31
C THR A 114 -0.89 29.19 -26.81
N GLN A 115 -1.67 28.58 -27.72
CA GLN A 115 -2.79 27.72 -27.36
C GLN A 115 -2.35 26.50 -26.56
N ASP A 116 -1.26 25.83 -26.94
CA ASP A 116 -0.71 24.68 -26.25
C ASP A 116 -0.32 25.04 -24.80
N ILE A 117 0.33 26.19 -24.65
CA ILE A 117 0.80 26.70 -23.34
C ILE A 117 -0.40 27.01 -22.43
N VAL A 118 -1.40 27.75 -22.95
CA VAL A 118 -2.59 28.13 -22.17
C VAL A 118 -3.39 26.91 -21.72
N ILE A 119 -3.62 25.94 -22.61
CA ILE A 119 -4.36 24.72 -22.28
C ILE A 119 -3.58 23.88 -21.27
N SER A 120 -2.25 23.80 -21.38
CA SER A 120 -1.40 23.09 -20.42
C SER A 120 -1.53 23.65 -19.00
N PHE A 121 -1.39 24.97 -18.83
CA PHE A 121 -1.57 25.59 -17.51
C PHE A 121 -3.00 25.47 -16.99
N LEU A 122 -4.00 25.60 -17.86
CA LEU A 122 -5.39 25.39 -17.49
C LEU A 122 -5.62 23.96 -16.97
N ALA A 123 -5.08 22.95 -17.65
CA ALA A 123 -5.16 21.56 -17.24
C ALA A 123 -4.45 21.33 -15.89
N ILE A 124 -3.24 21.88 -15.71
CA ILE A 124 -2.49 21.78 -14.43
C ILE A 124 -3.30 22.42 -13.29
N ILE A 125 -3.88 23.60 -13.47
CA ILE A 125 -4.70 24.27 -12.45
C ILE A 125 -5.92 23.42 -12.08
N VAL A 126 -6.63 22.90 -13.09
CA VAL A 126 -7.79 22.03 -12.87
C VAL A 126 -7.38 20.75 -12.14
N LEU A 127 -6.23 20.18 -12.50
CA LEU A 127 -5.69 18.96 -11.86
C LEU A 127 -5.30 19.21 -10.39
N LEU A 128 -4.69 20.35 -10.08
CA LEU A 128 -4.38 20.77 -8.71
C LEU A 128 -5.66 20.91 -7.87
N GLU A 129 -6.71 21.53 -8.43
CA GLU A 129 -8.01 21.65 -7.74
C GLU A 129 -8.69 20.28 -7.58
N ALA A 130 -8.60 19.40 -8.59
CA ALA A 130 -9.09 18.02 -8.47
C ALA A 130 -8.39 17.27 -7.33
N GLY A 131 -7.07 17.39 -7.24
CA GLY A 131 -6.28 16.81 -6.15
C GLY A 131 -6.67 17.33 -4.76
N ARG A 132 -6.84 18.66 -4.65
CA ARG A 132 -7.27 19.28 -3.40
C ARG A 132 -8.64 18.74 -2.91
N ARG A 133 -9.55 18.46 -3.83
CA ARG A 133 -10.88 17.91 -3.48
C ARG A 133 -10.84 16.46 -3.04
N VAL A 134 -9.97 15.66 -3.61
CA VAL A 134 -9.95 14.20 -3.38
C VAL A 134 -9.04 13.81 -2.22
N MET A 135 -7.89 14.49 -2.09
CA MET A 135 -6.82 14.09 -1.15
C MET A 135 -6.48 15.20 -0.15
N GLY A 136 -7.15 16.37 -0.23
CA GLY A 136 -6.76 17.54 0.55
C GLY A 136 -5.62 18.34 -0.08
N PRO A 137 -5.15 19.40 0.62
CA PRO A 137 -4.25 20.39 0.04
C PRO A 137 -2.77 19.98 -0.02
N ALA A 138 -2.35 18.94 0.70
CA ALA A 138 -0.93 18.62 0.88
C ALA A 138 -0.21 18.37 -0.45
N LEU A 139 -0.66 17.41 -1.26
CA LEU A 139 -0.02 17.09 -2.54
C LEU A 139 -0.09 18.25 -3.55
N PRO A 140 -1.23 18.93 -3.76
CA PRO A 140 -1.28 20.14 -4.60
C PRO A 140 -0.33 21.23 -4.17
N ILE A 141 -0.17 21.51 -2.87
CA ILE A 141 0.79 22.50 -2.38
C ILE A 141 2.22 22.11 -2.75
N ILE A 142 2.58 20.84 -2.56
CA ILE A 142 3.90 20.33 -2.96
C ILE A 142 4.11 20.52 -4.47
N CYS A 143 3.13 20.17 -5.31
CA CYS A 143 3.21 20.39 -6.76
C CYS A 143 3.40 21.87 -7.13
N ILE A 144 2.68 22.77 -6.47
CA ILE A 144 2.82 24.22 -6.68
C ILE A 144 4.23 24.69 -6.29
N LEU A 145 4.78 24.21 -5.17
CA LEU A 145 6.14 24.56 -4.75
C LEU A 145 7.17 24.08 -5.78
N PHE A 146 7.02 22.88 -6.34
CA PHE A 146 7.90 22.37 -7.41
C PHE A 146 7.77 23.21 -8.70
N LEU A 147 6.56 23.56 -9.13
CA LEU A 147 6.36 24.42 -10.30
C LEU A 147 6.95 25.83 -10.13
N ILE A 148 6.87 26.39 -8.91
CA ILE A 148 7.53 27.65 -8.56
C ILE A 148 9.06 27.47 -8.61
N TYR A 149 9.57 26.37 -8.06
CA TYR A 149 10.98 26.03 -8.10
C TYR A 149 11.49 25.93 -9.54
N ASP A 150 10.75 25.25 -10.44
CA ASP A 150 11.11 25.09 -11.85
C ASP A 150 11.36 26.45 -12.54
N HIS A 151 10.54 27.45 -12.24
CA HIS A 151 10.64 28.77 -12.88
C HIS A 151 11.67 29.67 -12.20
N PHE A 152 11.66 29.71 -10.86
CA PHE A 152 12.47 30.62 -10.06
C PHE A 152 13.83 30.06 -9.64
N GLY A 153 14.32 29.01 -10.30
CA GLY A 153 15.62 28.38 -10.04
C GLY A 153 16.81 29.34 -9.82
N PRO A 154 16.99 30.37 -10.66
CA PRO A 154 18.11 31.35 -10.48
C PRO A 154 18.04 32.18 -9.20
N TYR A 155 16.88 32.25 -8.57
CA TYR A 155 16.69 33.05 -7.33
C TYR A 155 16.70 32.16 -6.08
N MET A 156 16.94 30.85 -6.23
CA MET A 156 17.03 29.93 -5.12
C MET A 156 18.40 30.03 -4.42
N PRO A 157 18.51 29.58 -3.16
CA PRO A 157 19.82 29.47 -2.48
C PRO A 157 20.79 28.61 -3.31
N ASP A 158 22.10 28.96 -3.24
CA ASP A 158 23.17 28.39 -4.06
C ASP A 158 23.14 26.85 -4.09
N ILE A 159 22.81 26.20 -2.98
CA ILE A 159 22.76 24.74 -2.84
C ILE A 159 21.71 24.10 -3.77
N ILE A 160 20.58 24.77 -3.99
CA ILE A 160 19.45 24.25 -4.79
C ILE A 160 19.18 25.12 -6.03
N SER A 161 20.12 26.03 -6.39
CA SER A 161 19.97 26.91 -7.55
C SER A 161 20.11 26.11 -8.86
N HIS A 162 19.35 26.51 -9.88
CA HIS A 162 19.43 25.98 -11.24
C HIS A 162 19.06 27.08 -12.25
N GLN A 163 19.22 26.79 -13.54
CA GLN A 163 19.03 27.80 -14.60
C GLN A 163 17.61 28.36 -14.71
N GLY A 164 16.61 27.73 -14.09
CA GLY A 164 15.21 28.04 -14.28
C GLY A 164 14.68 27.58 -15.64
N ALA A 165 13.37 27.46 -15.75
CA ALA A 165 12.71 27.10 -17.00
C ALA A 165 11.69 28.17 -17.41
N SER A 166 11.59 28.43 -18.74
CA SER A 166 10.54 29.29 -19.27
C SER A 166 9.16 28.67 -19.08
N LEU A 167 8.11 29.47 -19.05
CA LEU A 167 6.74 28.98 -18.96
C LEU A 167 6.38 28.00 -20.07
N GLU A 168 6.87 28.26 -21.29
CA GLU A 168 6.71 27.36 -22.43
C GLU A 168 7.37 25.99 -22.17
N LYS A 169 8.61 25.98 -21.66
CA LYS A 169 9.34 24.76 -21.33
C LYS A 169 8.64 24.00 -20.20
N ILE A 170 8.12 24.70 -19.19
CA ILE A 170 7.35 24.08 -18.10
C ILE A 170 6.06 23.46 -18.66
N ALA A 171 5.28 24.20 -19.47
CA ALA A 171 4.05 23.71 -20.07
C ALA A 171 4.29 22.45 -20.91
N GLY A 172 5.31 22.49 -21.79
CA GLY A 172 5.71 21.37 -22.63
C GLY A 172 6.09 20.14 -21.81
N HIS A 173 7.05 20.30 -20.91
CA HIS A 173 7.60 19.21 -20.11
C HIS A 173 6.56 18.61 -19.16
N MET A 174 5.77 19.44 -18.47
CA MET A 174 4.80 18.98 -17.48
C MET A 174 3.53 18.37 -18.07
N PHE A 175 3.09 18.83 -19.23
CA PHE A 175 1.76 18.45 -19.71
C PHE A 175 1.72 17.89 -21.14
N LEU A 176 2.58 18.34 -22.05
CA LEU A 176 2.52 17.92 -23.46
C LEU A 176 3.45 16.74 -23.79
N THR A 177 4.32 16.36 -22.88
CA THR A 177 5.21 15.20 -23.01
C THR A 177 4.87 14.11 -21.99
N THR A 178 5.60 12.99 -22.04
CA THR A 178 5.46 11.88 -21.09
C THR A 178 6.38 12.00 -19.86
N GLU A 179 6.89 13.19 -19.57
CA GLU A 179 7.80 13.42 -18.45
C GLU A 179 7.09 13.89 -17.19
N GLY A 180 5.98 14.63 -17.32
CA GLY A 180 5.21 15.18 -16.20
C GLY A 180 3.91 14.41 -15.93
N VAL A 181 2.77 15.08 -16.09
CA VAL A 181 1.43 14.56 -15.80
C VAL A 181 1.16 13.22 -16.51
N PHE A 182 1.55 13.11 -17.76
CA PHE A 182 1.41 11.88 -18.55
C PHE A 182 2.64 10.96 -18.47
N GLY A 183 3.45 11.08 -17.40
CA GLY A 183 4.64 10.30 -17.14
C GLY A 183 4.37 8.84 -16.74
N VAL A 184 5.43 8.21 -16.21
CA VAL A 184 5.39 6.81 -15.75
C VAL A 184 4.27 6.55 -14.73
N PRO A 185 4.04 7.41 -13.72
CA PRO A 185 3.04 7.11 -12.69
C PRO A 185 1.62 6.93 -13.24
N ILE A 186 1.17 7.82 -14.13
CA ILE A 186 -0.16 7.68 -14.75
C ILE A 186 -0.18 6.52 -15.76
N GLY A 187 0.95 6.20 -16.40
CA GLY A 187 1.09 5.03 -17.26
C GLY A 187 0.80 3.73 -16.51
N VAL A 188 1.36 3.57 -15.31
CA VAL A 188 1.10 2.41 -14.44
C VAL A 188 -0.36 2.39 -13.96
N SER A 189 -0.95 3.57 -13.67
CA SER A 189 -2.37 3.69 -13.32
C SER A 189 -3.28 3.14 -14.42
N VAL A 190 -2.98 3.46 -15.66
CA VAL A 190 -3.73 3.02 -16.87
C VAL A 190 -3.53 1.53 -17.13
N SER A 191 -2.31 1.03 -17.05
CA SER A 191 -1.99 -0.33 -17.51
C SER A 191 -2.27 -1.40 -16.46
N PHE A 192 -1.83 -1.20 -15.22
CA PHE A 192 -1.85 -2.24 -14.19
C PHE A 192 -2.87 -1.94 -13.08
N ILE A 193 -2.76 -0.76 -12.45
CA ILE A 193 -3.47 -0.49 -11.20
C ILE A 193 -4.98 -0.62 -11.39
N TYR A 194 -5.52 -0.08 -12.49
CA TYR A 194 -6.96 -0.15 -12.74
C TYR A 194 -7.49 -1.58 -12.77
N LEU A 195 -6.81 -2.48 -13.49
CA LEU A 195 -7.24 -3.88 -13.61
C LEU A 195 -7.21 -4.59 -12.26
N PHE A 196 -6.19 -4.34 -11.43
CA PHE A 196 -6.11 -4.96 -10.11
C PHE A 196 -7.14 -4.37 -9.13
N VAL A 197 -7.42 -3.08 -9.19
CA VAL A 197 -8.50 -2.44 -8.41
C VAL A 197 -9.87 -2.97 -8.88
N LEU A 198 -10.06 -3.18 -10.17
CA LEU A 198 -11.27 -3.79 -10.71
C LEU A 198 -11.42 -5.24 -10.24
N PHE A 199 -10.36 -6.03 -10.30
CA PHE A 199 -10.33 -7.40 -9.79
C PHE A 199 -10.69 -7.44 -8.30
N GLY A 200 -10.09 -6.55 -7.49
CA GLY A 200 -10.37 -6.43 -6.06
C GLY A 200 -11.84 -6.08 -5.78
N SER A 201 -12.39 -5.09 -6.50
CA SER A 201 -13.78 -4.65 -6.34
C SER A 201 -14.79 -5.72 -6.74
N LEU A 202 -14.49 -6.49 -7.80
CA LEU A 202 -15.30 -7.64 -8.23
C LEU A 202 -15.28 -8.75 -7.18
N LEU A 203 -14.10 -9.08 -6.65
CA LEU A 203 -13.94 -10.13 -5.66
C LEU A 203 -14.62 -9.76 -4.33
N GLU A 204 -14.54 -8.49 -3.93
CA GLU A 204 -15.23 -7.96 -2.75
C GLU A 204 -16.75 -8.03 -2.94
N ARG A 205 -17.26 -7.58 -4.09
CA ARG A 205 -18.70 -7.61 -4.41
C ARG A 205 -19.24 -9.02 -4.50
N ALA A 206 -18.44 -9.96 -5.01
CA ALA A 206 -18.79 -11.39 -5.03
C ALA A 206 -18.96 -11.98 -3.62
N GLY A 207 -18.39 -11.33 -2.56
CA GLY A 207 -18.52 -11.75 -1.17
C GLY A 207 -17.26 -12.37 -0.57
N ALA A 208 -16.12 -12.29 -1.24
CA ALA A 208 -14.87 -12.87 -0.76
C ALA A 208 -14.41 -12.28 0.58
N GLY A 209 -14.61 -10.98 0.83
CA GLY A 209 -14.24 -10.34 2.10
C GLY A 209 -14.94 -11.01 3.28
N GLN A 210 -16.27 -11.19 3.20
CA GLN A 210 -17.02 -11.87 4.25
C GLN A 210 -16.62 -13.34 4.41
N TYR A 211 -16.30 -14.01 3.31
CA TYR A 211 -15.78 -15.37 3.35
C TYR A 211 -14.43 -15.46 4.10
N PHE A 212 -13.49 -14.58 3.80
CA PHE A 212 -12.18 -14.53 4.47
C PHE A 212 -12.31 -14.29 5.98
N ILE A 213 -13.19 -13.37 6.38
CA ILE A 213 -13.52 -13.11 7.78
C ILE A 213 -14.07 -14.40 8.43
N ASN A 214 -15.10 -15.00 7.86
CA ASN A 214 -15.73 -16.20 8.40
C ASN A 214 -14.74 -17.37 8.49
N LEU A 215 -13.90 -17.56 7.49
CA LEU A 215 -12.85 -18.57 7.47
C LEU A 215 -11.84 -18.35 8.59
N ALA A 216 -11.30 -17.14 8.73
CA ALA A 216 -10.34 -16.80 9.78
C ALA A 216 -10.93 -17.02 11.18
N PHE A 217 -12.17 -16.59 11.43
CA PHE A 217 -12.84 -16.78 12.70
C PHE A 217 -13.15 -18.25 12.98
N SER A 218 -13.53 -19.03 11.97
CA SER A 218 -13.81 -20.48 12.14
C SER A 218 -12.55 -21.25 12.54
N LEU A 219 -11.38 -20.83 12.05
CA LEU A 219 -10.10 -21.47 12.34
C LEU A 219 -9.55 -21.06 13.72
N LEU A 220 -9.62 -19.76 14.03
CA LEU A 220 -8.88 -19.16 15.14
C LEU A 220 -9.75 -18.71 16.32
N GLY A 221 -11.05 -18.48 16.13
CA GLY A 221 -11.93 -17.85 17.13
C GLY A 221 -11.96 -18.55 18.50
N LYS A 222 -11.79 -19.87 18.54
CA LYS A 222 -11.79 -20.67 19.77
C LYS A 222 -10.51 -20.53 20.62
N TYR A 223 -9.41 -20.13 20.00
CA TYR A 223 -8.13 -20.02 20.69
C TYR A 223 -8.04 -18.73 21.52
N ARG A 224 -7.10 -18.71 22.48
CA ARG A 224 -6.84 -17.55 23.30
C ARG A 224 -6.49 -16.33 22.44
N GLY A 225 -7.24 -15.22 22.60
CA GLY A 225 -7.17 -14.06 21.74
C GLY A 225 -7.61 -14.31 20.29
N GLY A 226 -8.42 -15.37 20.09
CA GLY A 226 -8.89 -15.81 18.77
C GLY A 226 -9.45 -14.71 17.89
N PRO A 227 -10.34 -13.85 18.37
CA PRO A 227 -10.87 -12.75 17.58
C PRO A 227 -9.81 -11.81 17.00
N ALA A 228 -8.83 -11.42 17.81
CA ALA A 228 -7.77 -10.54 17.35
C ALA A 228 -6.80 -11.24 16.37
N LYS A 229 -6.51 -12.53 16.60
CA LYS A 229 -5.73 -13.34 15.64
C LYS A 229 -6.46 -13.56 14.32
N ALA A 230 -7.76 -13.79 14.39
CA ALA A 230 -8.62 -13.93 13.22
C ALA A 230 -8.70 -12.61 12.43
N SER A 231 -8.76 -11.47 13.13
CA SER A 231 -8.68 -10.14 12.51
C SER A 231 -7.39 -9.98 11.69
N VAL A 232 -6.22 -10.32 12.24
CA VAL A 232 -4.93 -10.22 11.55
C VAL A 232 -4.94 -11.05 10.25
N ILE A 233 -5.43 -12.30 10.30
CA ILE A 233 -5.50 -13.16 9.11
C ILE A 233 -6.52 -12.66 8.11
N ALA A 234 -7.72 -12.28 8.57
CA ALA A 234 -8.77 -11.74 7.70
C ALA A 234 -8.32 -10.46 7.00
N SER A 235 -7.71 -9.54 7.76
CA SER A 235 -7.19 -8.27 7.24
C SER A 235 -6.03 -8.50 6.25
N GLY A 236 -5.18 -9.50 6.49
CA GLY A 236 -4.14 -9.90 5.53
C GLY A 236 -4.70 -10.41 4.21
N LEU A 237 -5.70 -11.30 4.27
CA LEU A 237 -6.34 -11.87 3.09
C LEU A 237 -7.16 -10.83 2.31
N THR A 238 -7.86 -9.94 3.00
CA THR A 238 -8.63 -8.87 2.35
C THR A 238 -7.73 -7.75 1.85
N GLY A 239 -6.70 -7.37 2.63
CA GLY A 239 -5.73 -6.33 2.30
C GLY A 239 -4.90 -6.68 1.07
N MET A 240 -4.52 -7.94 0.92
CA MET A 240 -3.86 -8.47 -0.28
C MET A 240 -4.67 -8.21 -1.57
N VAL A 241 -6.00 -8.10 -1.46
CA VAL A 241 -6.91 -7.87 -2.59
C VAL A 241 -7.25 -6.40 -2.76
N SER A 242 -7.52 -5.68 -1.66
CA SER A 242 -7.94 -4.27 -1.70
C SER A 242 -6.79 -3.32 -2.05
N GLY A 243 -5.56 -3.66 -1.67
CA GLY A 243 -4.37 -2.82 -1.88
C GLY A 243 -4.39 -1.45 -1.18
N SER A 244 -5.36 -1.22 -0.29
CA SER A 244 -5.56 0.05 0.44
C SER A 244 -5.75 -0.20 1.93
N SER A 245 -4.91 0.44 2.76
CA SER A 245 -4.99 0.37 4.22
C SER A 245 -6.34 0.82 4.76
N THR A 246 -6.80 1.98 4.32
CA THR A 246 -8.05 2.57 4.79
C THR A 246 -9.27 1.75 4.37
N ALA A 247 -9.34 1.32 3.10
CA ALA A 247 -10.42 0.48 2.61
C ALA A 247 -10.46 -0.86 3.39
N ASN A 248 -9.31 -1.47 3.64
CA ASN A 248 -9.21 -2.71 4.39
C ASN A 248 -9.71 -2.53 5.84
N VAL A 249 -9.27 -1.47 6.53
CA VAL A 249 -9.72 -1.15 7.90
C VAL A 249 -11.23 -0.92 7.94
N VAL A 250 -11.81 -0.23 6.97
CA VAL A 250 -13.26 0.00 6.93
C VAL A 250 -14.01 -1.29 6.66
N THR A 251 -13.58 -2.11 5.70
CA THR A 251 -14.28 -3.35 5.32
C THR A 251 -14.18 -4.41 6.42
N VAL A 252 -12.97 -4.71 6.89
CA VAL A 252 -12.73 -5.78 7.88
C VAL A 252 -13.02 -5.29 9.29
N GLY A 253 -12.57 -4.08 9.63
CA GLY A 253 -12.65 -3.53 10.98
C GLY A 253 -14.08 -3.32 11.48
N THR A 254 -15.05 -3.05 10.60
CA THR A 254 -16.46 -2.96 10.99
C THR A 254 -16.99 -4.25 11.64
N PHE A 255 -16.45 -5.39 11.27
CA PHE A 255 -16.78 -6.70 11.85
C PHE A 255 -15.82 -7.10 12.99
N THR A 256 -14.52 -6.92 12.78
CA THR A 256 -13.49 -7.46 13.68
C THR A 256 -13.30 -6.62 14.93
N ILE A 257 -13.33 -5.28 14.85
CA ILE A 257 -13.17 -4.39 16.01
C ILE A 257 -14.26 -4.65 17.07
N PRO A 258 -15.56 -4.73 16.74
CA PRO A 258 -16.59 -5.10 17.71
C PRO A 258 -16.37 -6.46 18.37
N LEU A 259 -15.90 -7.47 17.59
CA LEU A 259 -15.63 -8.80 18.11
C LEU A 259 -14.40 -8.83 19.03
N MET A 260 -13.35 -8.08 18.70
CA MET A 260 -12.18 -7.91 19.57
C MET A 260 -12.54 -7.23 20.88
N LYS A 261 -13.42 -6.22 20.86
CA LYS A 261 -13.94 -5.56 22.07
C LYS A 261 -14.76 -6.51 22.94
N LYS A 262 -15.64 -7.32 22.34
CA LYS A 262 -16.40 -8.37 23.05
C LYS A 262 -15.49 -9.39 23.70
N ALA A 263 -14.34 -9.70 23.10
CA ALA A 263 -13.33 -10.61 23.63
C ALA A 263 -12.50 -10.00 24.78
N GLY A 264 -12.69 -8.72 25.12
CA GLY A 264 -12.04 -8.04 26.24
C GLY A 264 -10.87 -7.11 25.88
N LEU A 265 -10.63 -6.85 24.60
CA LEU A 265 -9.66 -5.82 24.19
C LEU A 265 -10.21 -4.42 24.42
N SER A 266 -9.36 -3.48 24.82
CA SER A 266 -9.74 -2.06 24.88
C SER A 266 -10.05 -1.51 23.49
N ARG A 267 -10.85 -0.44 23.42
CA ARG A 267 -11.20 0.22 22.17
C ARG A 267 -9.96 0.62 21.37
N THR A 268 -8.97 1.22 22.03
CA THR A 268 -7.69 1.64 21.43
C THR A 268 -6.92 0.46 20.86
N LYS A 269 -6.74 -0.63 21.63
CA LYS A 269 -5.99 -1.81 21.17
C LYS A 269 -6.69 -2.54 20.04
N ALA A 270 -8.03 -2.65 20.10
CA ALA A 270 -8.79 -3.27 19.02
C ALA A 270 -8.64 -2.46 17.69
N GLY A 271 -8.76 -1.13 17.76
CA GLY A 271 -8.50 -0.26 16.61
C GLY A 271 -7.05 -0.37 16.11
N ALA A 272 -6.08 -0.33 17.01
CA ALA A 272 -4.65 -0.38 16.67
C ALA A 272 -4.23 -1.71 16.01
N ILE A 273 -4.77 -2.86 16.45
CA ILE A 273 -4.51 -4.16 15.82
C ILE A 273 -5.05 -4.18 14.39
N GLU A 274 -6.25 -3.63 14.19
CA GLU A 274 -6.86 -3.56 12.86
C GLU A 274 -6.09 -2.62 11.93
N VAL A 275 -5.64 -1.47 12.42
CA VAL A 275 -4.78 -0.54 11.66
C VAL A 275 -3.50 -1.24 11.24
N ALA A 276 -2.76 -1.81 12.19
CA ALA A 276 -1.50 -2.50 11.90
C ALA A 276 -1.67 -3.68 10.93
N ALA A 277 -2.79 -4.43 11.02
CA ALA A 277 -3.09 -5.49 10.07
C ALA A 277 -3.48 -4.94 8.69
N GLY A 278 -4.27 -3.87 8.65
CA GLY A 278 -4.74 -3.24 7.42
C GLY A 278 -3.64 -2.55 6.63
N VAL A 279 -2.77 -1.81 7.31
CA VAL A 279 -1.61 -1.14 6.71
C VAL A 279 -0.68 -2.16 6.05
N ASN A 280 -0.34 -3.22 6.75
CA ASN A 280 0.53 -4.28 6.23
C ASN A 280 -0.12 -5.11 5.10
N GLY A 281 -1.43 -5.02 4.89
CA GLY A 281 -2.14 -5.66 3.76
C GLY A 281 -1.59 -5.23 2.41
N GLN A 282 -1.12 -4.00 2.28
CA GLN A 282 -0.50 -3.47 1.07
C GLN A 282 0.84 -4.13 0.71
N LEU A 283 1.49 -4.82 1.67
CA LEU A 283 2.72 -5.57 1.43
C LEU A 283 2.48 -6.99 0.98
N MET A 284 1.25 -7.51 1.14
CA MET A 284 0.98 -8.93 1.00
C MET A 284 0.81 -9.35 -0.46
N PRO A 285 1.70 -10.23 -0.99
CA PRO A 285 1.48 -10.84 -2.30
C PRO A 285 0.17 -11.66 -2.35
N PRO A 286 -0.45 -11.83 -3.53
CA PRO A 286 0.09 -11.54 -4.87
C PRO A 286 -0.24 -10.16 -5.42
N ILE A 287 -1.20 -9.38 -4.88
CA ILE A 287 -1.64 -8.15 -5.53
C ILE A 287 -0.90 -6.94 -4.95
N MET A 288 -0.72 -6.89 -3.63
CA MET A 288 -0.02 -5.80 -2.96
C MET A 288 -0.72 -4.43 -3.13
N GLY A 289 -0.10 -3.35 -2.69
CA GLY A 289 -0.55 -2.00 -2.97
C GLY A 289 -0.14 -1.51 -4.35
N ALA A 290 -0.81 -0.47 -4.84
CA ALA A 290 -0.57 0.11 -6.16
C ALA A 290 0.90 0.54 -6.40
N ALA A 291 1.63 0.92 -5.35
CA ALA A 291 3.05 1.28 -5.44
C ALA A 291 3.94 0.11 -5.93
N ALA A 292 3.58 -1.14 -5.66
CA ALA A 292 4.36 -2.30 -6.13
C ALA A 292 4.44 -2.39 -7.66
N PHE A 293 3.40 -1.98 -8.37
CA PHE A 293 3.41 -1.91 -9.85
C PHE A 293 4.30 -0.76 -10.34
N ILE A 294 4.33 0.33 -9.61
CA ILE A 294 5.20 1.48 -9.93
C ILE A 294 6.66 1.11 -9.67
N ILE A 295 6.97 0.33 -8.62
CA ILE A 295 8.31 -0.24 -8.40
C ILE A 295 8.76 -1.05 -9.61
N ALA A 296 7.91 -1.93 -10.12
CA ALA A 296 8.22 -2.76 -11.27
C ALA A 296 8.57 -1.91 -12.50
N GLU A 297 7.79 -0.89 -12.77
CA GLU A 297 8.00 0.01 -13.92
C GLU A 297 9.23 0.90 -13.76
N PHE A 298 9.44 1.52 -12.59
CA PHE A 298 10.61 2.35 -12.32
C PHE A 298 11.93 1.58 -12.45
N LEU A 299 11.93 0.29 -12.11
CA LEU A 299 13.10 -0.57 -12.17
C LEU A 299 13.19 -1.38 -13.48
N GLY A 300 12.24 -1.26 -14.40
CA GLY A 300 12.18 -2.07 -15.60
C GLY A 300 12.13 -3.58 -15.32
N MET A 301 11.55 -3.99 -14.18
CA MET A 301 11.42 -5.36 -13.72
C MET A 301 10.04 -5.92 -14.01
N THR A 302 9.91 -7.25 -14.06
CA THR A 302 8.60 -7.87 -14.05
C THR A 302 7.95 -7.70 -12.68
N TYR A 303 6.63 -7.56 -12.64
CA TYR A 303 5.88 -7.52 -11.38
C TYR A 303 6.12 -8.76 -10.50
N THR A 304 6.31 -9.92 -11.13
CA THR A 304 6.64 -11.17 -10.46
C THR A 304 7.92 -11.07 -9.62
N ASN A 305 8.94 -10.34 -10.12
CA ASN A 305 10.19 -10.12 -9.38
C ASN A 305 9.97 -9.28 -8.13
N VAL A 306 9.16 -8.21 -8.24
CA VAL A 306 8.80 -7.36 -7.09
C VAL A 306 8.02 -8.16 -6.06
N MET A 307 7.05 -8.95 -6.53
CA MET A 307 6.26 -9.84 -5.69
C MET A 307 7.13 -10.87 -4.95
N MET A 308 8.09 -11.52 -5.65
CA MET A 308 9.02 -12.49 -5.03
C MET A 308 9.88 -11.82 -3.95
N ALA A 309 10.41 -10.62 -4.22
CA ALA A 309 11.21 -9.88 -3.24
C ALA A 309 10.42 -9.53 -1.97
N ALA A 310 9.11 -9.35 -2.07
CA ALA A 310 8.25 -9.01 -0.95
C ALA A 310 7.77 -10.21 -0.12
N VAL A 311 7.86 -11.46 -0.60
CA VAL A 311 7.26 -12.65 0.04
C VAL A 311 7.74 -12.83 1.47
N ILE A 312 9.06 -13.00 1.69
CA ILE A 312 9.61 -13.24 3.03
C ILE A 312 9.32 -12.06 3.98
N PRO A 313 9.60 -10.79 3.60
CA PRO A 313 9.29 -9.66 4.45
C PRO A 313 7.80 -9.54 4.81
N ALA A 314 6.89 -9.73 3.86
CA ALA A 314 5.46 -9.64 4.11
C ALA A 314 4.97 -10.73 5.09
N PHE A 315 5.33 -11.99 4.86
CA PHE A 315 4.96 -13.07 5.76
C PHE A 315 5.59 -12.92 7.16
N ALA A 316 6.86 -12.51 7.25
CA ALA A 316 7.52 -12.22 8.52
C ALA A 316 6.81 -11.09 9.28
N CYS A 317 6.34 -10.07 8.57
CA CYS A 317 5.56 -8.96 9.09
C CYS A 317 4.23 -9.44 9.71
N TYR A 318 3.44 -10.23 8.97
CA TYR A 318 2.16 -10.74 9.46
C TYR A 318 2.32 -11.75 10.61
N LEU A 319 3.29 -12.65 10.53
CA LEU A 319 3.56 -13.60 11.61
C LEU A 319 4.01 -12.90 12.89
N SER A 320 4.80 -11.84 12.79
CA SER A 320 5.19 -11.03 13.95
C SER A 320 4.03 -10.24 14.55
N LEU A 321 3.10 -9.71 13.74
CA LEU A 321 1.88 -9.09 14.25
C LEU A 321 0.99 -10.13 14.95
N PHE A 322 0.80 -11.29 14.34
CA PHE A 322 0.08 -12.39 14.95
C PHE A 322 0.67 -12.78 16.29
N PHE A 323 2.00 -12.78 16.40
CA PHE A 323 2.72 -13.05 17.64
C PHE A 323 2.52 -11.93 18.67
N ILE A 324 2.62 -10.64 18.30
CA ILE A 324 2.30 -9.51 19.20
C ILE A 324 0.88 -9.62 19.74
N VAL A 325 -0.09 -9.92 18.89
CA VAL A 325 -1.49 -10.11 19.29
C VAL A 325 -1.63 -11.31 20.24
N HIS A 326 -0.84 -12.38 20.04
CA HIS A 326 -0.78 -13.49 20.97
C HIS A 326 -0.25 -13.05 22.34
N LEU A 327 0.87 -12.33 22.38
CA LEU A 327 1.46 -11.83 23.64
C LEU A 327 0.49 -10.89 24.38
N GLU A 328 -0.15 -9.96 23.68
CA GLU A 328 -1.18 -9.08 24.26
C GLU A 328 -2.35 -9.87 24.84
N SER A 329 -2.81 -10.91 24.12
CA SER A 329 -3.89 -11.79 24.59
C SER A 329 -3.51 -12.59 25.82
N VAL A 330 -2.23 -13.00 25.95
CA VAL A 330 -1.71 -13.68 27.12
C VAL A 330 -1.63 -12.73 28.31
N LYS A 331 -1.06 -11.53 28.13
CA LYS A 331 -0.95 -10.49 29.15
C LYS A 331 -2.32 -10.11 29.75
N LEU A 332 -3.34 -10.01 28.90
CA LEU A 332 -4.69 -9.60 29.30
C LEU A 332 -5.57 -10.77 29.78
N GLY A 333 -5.06 -11.99 29.75
CA GLY A 333 -5.83 -13.17 30.15
C GLY A 333 -7.06 -13.45 29.28
N LEU A 334 -7.05 -13.01 28.01
CA LEU A 334 -8.19 -13.15 27.11
C LEU A 334 -8.54 -14.62 26.86
N LYS A 335 -9.83 -14.88 26.72
CA LYS A 335 -10.35 -16.21 26.33
C LYS A 335 -10.75 -16.22 24.86
N GLY A 336 -10.93 -17.41 24.28
CA GLY A 336 -11.56 -17.57 22.96
C GLY A 336 -13.09 -17.39 23.04
N ILE A 337 -13.74 -17.24 21.89
CA ILE A 337 -15.20 -17.21 21.79
C ILE A 337 -15.73 -18.66 21.79
N ASN A 338 -16.90 -18.88 22.41
CA ASN A 338 -17.54 -20.20 22.44
C ASN A 338 -17.92 -20.68 21.04
N GLN A 339 -17.68 -21.95 20.79
CA GLN A 339 -17.77 -22.61 19.49
C GLN A 339 -19.21 -22.77 18.95
N SER A 340 -20.24 -22.56 19.79
CA SER A 340 -21.66 -22.70 19.40
C SER A 340 -22.13 -21.67 18.37
N GLU A 341 -21.36 -20.63 18.12
CA GLU A 341 -21.68 -19.57 17.15
C GLU A 341 -21.11 -19.84 15.75
N PHE A 342 -20.28 -20.87 15.56
CA PHE A 342 -19.60 -21.10 14.27
C PHE A 342 -20.06 -22.39 13.60
N HIS A 343 -20.36 -22.29 12.29
CA HIS A 343 -20.63 -23.43 11.42
C HIS A 343 -19.40 -24.37 11.30
N SER A 344 -19.62 -25.60 10.83
CA SER A 344 -18.52 -26.56 10.58
C SER A 344 -17.42 -25.91 9.71
N ARG A 345 -16.16 -25.95 10.18
CA ARG A 345 -14.99 -25.37 9.50
C ARG A 345 -14.85 -25.87 8.06
N PHE A 346 -15.06 -27.17 7.85
CA PHE A 346 -14.98 -27.78 6.53
C PHE A 346 -16.07 -27.22 5.61
N LYS A 347 -17.30 -27.01 6.12
CA LYS A 347 -18.39 -26.45 5.36
C LYS A 347 -18.10 -25.00 4.95
N ILE A 348 -17.54 -24.17 5.87
CA ILE A 348 -17.13 -22.80 5.55
C ILE A 348 -16.02 -22.80 4.50
N PHE A 349 -14.98 -23.63 4.67
CA PHE A 349 -13.87 -23.71 3.72
C PHE A 349 -14.35 -24.07 2.31
N VAL A 350 -15.15 -25.11 2.18
CA VAL A 350 -15.67 -25.59 0.88
C VAL A 350 -16.61 -24.57 0.24
N SER A 351 -17.43 -23.88 1.04
CA SER A 351 -18.43 -22.94 0.52
C SER A 351 -17.82 -21.73 -0.21
N GLY A 352 -16.56 -21.41 0.04
CA GLY A 352 -15.90 -20.24 -0.55
C GLY A 352 -14.68 -20.55 -1.43
N LEU A 353 -14.46 -21.83 -1.80
CA LEU A 353 -13.35 -22.20 -2.70
C LEU A 353 -13.39 -21.46 -4.03
N HIS A 354 -14.58 -21.13 -4.52
CA HIS A 354 -14.76 -20.38 -5.76
C HIS A 354 -14.18 -18.95 -5.68
N TYR A 355 -14.08 -18.34 -4.49
CA TYR A 355 -13.40 -17.04 -4.32
C TYR A 355 -11.87 -17.13 -4.37
N ILE A 356 -11.32 -18.29 -4.02
CA ILE A 356 -9.87 -18.52 -4.07
C ILE A 356 -9.43 -18.81 -5.52
N THR A 357 -10.29 -19.41 -6.34
CA THR A 357 -9.95 -19.83 -7.71
C THR A 357 -9.45 -18.70 -8.61
N PRO A 358 -10.06 -17.48 -8.65
CA PRO A 358 -9.51 -16.36 -9.45
C PRO A 358 -8.11 -15.93 -9.00
N ILE A 359 -7.83 -16.00 -7.70
CA ILE A 359 -6.49 -15.70 -7.15
C ILE A 359 -5.49 -16.78 -7.60
N LEU A 360 -5.89 -18.06 -7.60
CA LEU A 360 -5.04 -19.14 -8.10
C LEU A 360 -4.78 -19.03 -9.61
N ILE A 361 -5.77 -18.59 -10.38
CA ILE A 361 -5.60 -18.33 -11.83
C ILE A 361 -4.60 -17.18 -12.01
N LEU A 362 -4.73 -16.10 -11.25
CA LEU A 362 -3.78 -14.99 -11.28
C LEU A 362 -2.36 -15.46 -10.99
N LEU A 363 -2.17 -16.26 -9.94
CA LEU A 363 -0.86 -16.81 -9.57
C LEU A 363 -0.33 -17.78 -10.63
N TYR A 364 -1.17 -18.66 -11.18
CA TYR A 364 -0.78 -19.57 -12.23
C TYR A 364 -0.28 -18.85 -13.48
N THR A 365 -1.02 -17.84 -13.94
CA THR A 365 -0.66 -17.06 -15.12
C THR A 365 0.61 -16.24 -14.91
N LEU A 366 0.81 -15.66 -13.71
CA LEU A 366 2.03 -14.91 -13.38
C LEU A 366 3.27 -15.79 -13.20
N LEU A 367 3.16 -16.89 -12.44
CA LEU A 367 4.31 -17.66 -11.97
C LEU A 367 4.65 -18.84 -12.89
N ILE A 368 3.64 -19.50 -13.45
CA ILE A 368 3.82 -20.74 -14.24
C ILE A 368 3.75 -20.43 -15.73
N ALA A 369 2.68 -19.78 -16.18
CA ALA A 369 2.52 -19.38 -17.58
C ALA A 369 3.47 -18.20 -17.96
N LYS A 370 4.00 -17.46 -16.96
CA LYS A 370 4.90 -16.31 -17.14
C LYS A 370 4.34 -15.22 -18.07
N GLU A 371 3.04 -15.02 -18.02
CA GLU A 371 2.37 -13.96 -18.74
C GLU A 371 2.58 -12.59 -18.07
N SER A 372 2.26 -11.52 -18.81
CA SER A 372 2.30 -10.17 -18.24
C SER A 372 1.26 -10.00 -17.11
N ALA A 373 1.52 -9.07 -16.19
CA ALA A 373 0.57 -8.78 -15.13
C ALA A 373 -0.79 -8.29 -15.65
N ILE A 374 -0.81 -7.60 -16.81
CA ILE A 374 -2.04 -7.17 -17.48
C ILE A 374 -2.86 -8.39 -17.94
N ALA A 375 -2.22 -9.32 -18.64
CA ALA A 375 -2.88 -10.53 -19.12
C ALA A 375 -3.38 -11.40 -17.97
N ALA A 376 -2.57 -11.55 -16.92
CA ALA A 376 -2.93 -12.31 -15.74
C ALA A 376 -4.15 -11.72 -15.00
N ALA A 377 -4.19 -10.39 -14.83
CA ALA A 377 -5.34 -9.71 -14.22
C ALA A 377 -6.58 -9.81 -15.12
N PHE A 378 -6.44 -9.64 -16.44
CA PHE A 378 -7.54 -9.75 -17.40
C PHE A 378 -8.16 -11.14 -17.39
N ASN A 379 -7.34 -12.20 -17.42
CA ASN A 379 -7.81 -13.58 -17.36
C ASN A 379 -8.53 -13.89 -16.03
N ALA A 380 -7.98 -13.42 -14.91
CA ALA A 380 -8.60 -13.59 -13.58
C ALA A 380 -9.95 -12.86 -13.48
N ILE A 381 -10.06 -11.63 -14.05
CA ILE A 381 -11.31 -10.86 -14.13
C ILE A 381 -12.35 -11.60 -14.96
N GLY A 382 -11.95 -12.11 -16.14
CA GLY A 382 -12.86 -12.88 -17.01
C GLY A 382 -13.44 -14.10 -16.31
N PHE A 383 -12.60 -14.83 -15.57
CA PHE A 383 -13.07 -15.97 -14.77
C PHE A 383 -13.98 -15.56 -13.61
N LEU A 384 -13.66 -14.41 -12.97
CA LEU A 384 -14.48 -13.88 -11.88
C LEU A 384 -15.86 -13.42 -12.36
N PHE A 385 -15.97 -12.89 -13.59
CA PHE A 385 -17.27 -12.60 -14.21
C PHE A 385 -18.13 -13.89 -14.31
N LEU A 386 -17.54 -14.99 -14.75
CA LEU A 386 -18.26 -16.27 -14.82
C LEU A 386 -18.73 -16.72 -13.43
N ILE A 387 -17.88 -16.61 -12.41
CA ILE A 387 -18.27 -16.93 -11.03
C ILE A 387 -19.46 -16.08 -10.60
N MET A 388 -19.41 -14.77 -10.76
CA MET A 388 -20.47 -13.87 -10.31
C MET A 388 -21.80 -14.12 -11.02
N ILE A 389 -21.78 -14.43 -12.32
CA ILE A 389 -22.98 -14.76 -13.09
C ILE A 389 -23.64 -16.05 -12.59
N PHE A 390 -22.83 -17.08 -12.28
CA PHE A 390 -23.33 -18.40 -11.93
C PHE A 390 -23.42 -18.67 -10.43
N GLN A 391 -22.95 -17.78 -9.56
CA GLN A 391 -22.90 -17.97 -8.12
C GLN A 391 -24.29 -18.17 -7.51
N GLU A 392 -25.25 -17.27 -7.78
CA GLU A 392 -26.62 -17.38 -7.26
C GLU A 392 -27.42 -18.55 -7.85
N PRO A 393 -27.40 -18.79 -9.19
CA PRO A 393 -27.96 -19.99 -9.76
C PRO A 393 -27.44 -21.27 -9.12
N THR A 394 -26.13 -21.38 -8.88
CA THR A 394 -25.51 -22.58 -8.27
C THR A 394 -25.90 -22.73 -6.81
N LYS A 395 -25.96 -21.67 -6.02
CA LYS A 395 -26.43 -21.71 -4.61
C LYS A 395 -27.88 -22.25 -4.53
N LYS A 396 -28.77 -21.76 -5.38
CA LYS A 396 -30.17 -22.20 -5.42
C LYS A 396 -30.30 -23.66 -5.86
N LEU A 397 -29.52 -24.06 -6.87
CA LEU A 397 -29.50 -25.46 -7.32
C LEU A 397 -29.08 -26.42 -6.19
N VAL A 398 -28.04 -26.04 -5.42
CA VAL A 398 -27.54 -26.84 -4.29
C VAL A 398 -28.54 -26.86 -3.13
N SER A 399 -29.30 -25.79 -2.89
CA SER A 399 -30.36 -25.75 -1.87
C SER A 399 -31.69 -26.39 -2.33
N GLY A 400 -31.78 -26.86 -3.57
CA GLY A 400 -33.02 -27.48 -4.11
C GLY A 400 -34.09 -26.44 -4.48
N GLU A 401 -33.74 -25.18 -4.61
CA GLU A 401 -34.64 -24.10 -5.01
C GLU A 401 -34.71 -24.01 -6.55
N LYS A 402 -35.79 -23.42 -7.07
CA LYS A 402 -35.94 -23.18 -8.51
C LYS A 402 -35.01 -22.03 -8.95
N VAL A 403 -34.20 -22.34 -9.95
CA VAL A 403 -33.35 -21.34 -10.62
C VAL A 403 -34.17 -20.60 -11.67
N GLY A 404 -34.15 -19.28 -11.66
CA GLY A 404 -34.83 -18.40 -12.60
C GLY A 404 -33.86 -17.47 -13.34
N LEU A 405 -34.32 -16.84 -14.41
CA LEU A 405 -33.55 -15.84 -15.16
C LEU A 405 -33.07 -14.68 -14.26
N ASN A 406 -33.88 -14.30 -13.28
CA ASN A 406 -33.55 -13.22 -12.34
C ASN A 406 -32.25 -13.52 -11.55
N ASP A 407 -31.93 -14.77 -11.28
CA ASP A 407 -30.73 -15.16 -10.53
C ASP A 407 -29.45 -14.92 -11.36
N VAL A 408 -29.55 -15.09 -12.68
CA VAL A 408 -28.49 -14.76 -13.62
C VAL A 408 -28.37 -13.23 -13.77
N LEU A 409 -29.48 -12.51 -13.84
CA LEU A 409 -29.50 -11.05 -13.96
C LEU A 409 -28.88 -10.37 -12.72
N LEU A 410 -29.06 -10.92 -11.52
CA LEU A 410 -28.40 -10.45 -10.30
C LEU A 410 -26.86 -10.47 -10.45
N GLY A 411 -26.31 -11.51 -11.05
CA GLY A 411 -24.86 -11.58 -11.31
C GLY A 411 -24.35 -10.46 -12.22
N PHE A 412 -25.10 -10.12 -13.28
CA PHE A 412 -24.77 -8.97 -14.14
C PHE A 412 -24.91 -7.63 -13.42
N GLU A 413 -25.93 -7.50 -12.57
CA GLU A 413 -26.09 -6.32 -11.72
C GLU A 413 -24.91 -6.15 -10.75
N ASP A 414 -24.49 -7.22 -10.10
CA ASP A 414 -23.33 -7.20 -9.20
C ASP A 414 -22.02 -6.85 -9.93
N ILE A 415 -21.81 -7.36 -11.15
CA ILE A 415 -20.67 -6.98 -11.99
C ILE A 415 -20.73 -5.50 -12.32
N PHE A 416 -21.88 -4.97 -12.74
CA PHE A 416 -22.05 -3.56 -13.06
C PHE A 416 -21.68 -2.67 -11.87
N TRP A 417 -22.21 -2.95 -10.68
CA TRP A 417 -21.92 -2.17 -9.48
C TRP A 417 -20.48 -2.32 -8.98
N ALA A 418 -19.85 -3.49 -9.15
CA ALA A 418 -18.43 -3.68 -8.87
C ALA A 418 -17.55 -2.82 -9.79
N MET A 419 -17.87 -2.76 -11.09
CA MET A 419 -17.18 -1.91 -12.06
C MET A 419 -17.33 -0.42 -11.71
N VAL A 420 -18.52 -0.02 -11.27
CA VAL A 420 -18.77 1.36 -10.77
C VAL A 420 -17.94 1.66 -9.52
N ALA A 421 -17.86 0.72 -8.58
CA ALA A 421 -17.07 0.87 -7.36
C ALA A 421 -15.57 0.98 -7.66
N ALA A 422 -15.06 0.14 -8.55
CA ALA A 422 -13.67 0.19 -9.01
C ALA A 422 -13.31 1.56 -9.61
N ALA A 423 -14.14 2.09 -10.50
CA ALA A 423 -13.92 3.40 -11.11
C ALA A 423 -13.92 4.53 -10.08
N LYS A 424 -14.82 4.49 -9.09
CA LYS A 424 -14.83 5.47 -7.99
C LYS A 424 -13.53 5.42 -7.17
N SER A 425 -13.03 4.23 -6.84
CA SER A 425 -11.77 4.06 -6.13
C SER A 425 -10.58 4.53 -6.96
N MET A 426 -10.60 4.27 -8.27
CA MET A 426 -9.56 4.70 -9.20
C MET A 426 -9.48 6.22 -9.38
N THR A 427 -10.57 6.96 -9.13
CA THR A 427 -10.58 8.42 -9.24
C THR A 427 -9.47 9.06 -8.39
N THR A 428 -9.32 8.62 -7.14
CA THR A 428 -8.26 9.12 -6.24
C THR A 428 -6.87 8.73 -6.72
N ILE A 429 -6.69 7.49 -7.15
CA ILE A 429 -5.38 6.96 -7.57
C ILE A 429 -4.90 7.64 -8.85
N ALA A 430 -5.78 7.81 -9.84
CA ALA A 430 -5.46 8.45 -11.10
C ALA A 430 -5.04 9.92 -10.93
N ILE A 431 -5.76 10.68 -10.09
CA ILE A 431 -5.39 12.06 -9.77
C ILE A 431 -4.06 12.12 -8.99
N ALA A 432 -3.87 11.21 -8.01
CA ALA A 432 -2.64 11.14 -7.23
C ALA A 432 -1.41 10.86 -8.12
N THR A 433 -1.53 9.91 -9.04
CA THR A 433 -0.43 9.54 -9.95
C THR A 433 -0.14 10.64 -10.97
N ALA A 434 -1.16 11.35 -11.45
CA ALA A 434 -0.98 12.49 -12.35
C ALA A 434 -0.27 13.68 -11.66
N LEU A 435 -0.66 14.01 -10.42
CA LEU A 435 0.01 15.06 -9.62
C LEU A 435 1.44 14.66 -9.24
N ALA A 436 1.66 13.40 -8.84
CA ALA A 436 3.00 12.91 -8.57
C ALA A 436 3.89 12.96 -9.83
N GLY A 437 3.30 12.82 -11.02
CA GLY A 437 3.98 13.05 -12.30
C GLY A 437 4.54 14.46 -12.43
N ILE A 438 3.86 15.50 -11.94
CA ILE A 438 4.39 16.88 -11.93
C ILE A 438 5.68 16.94 -11.12
N ILE A 439 5.72 16.31 -9.94
CA ILE A 439 6.91 16.30 -9.08
C ILE A 439 8.07 15.57 -9.76
N VAL A 440 7.80 14.39 -10.33
CA VAL A 440 8.81 13.61 -11.09
C VAL A 440 9.34 14.43 -12.27
N GLY A 441 8.45 15.09 -13.01
CA GLY A 441 8.79 15.98 -14.11
C GLY A 441 9.67 17.17 -13.65
N SER A 442 9.36 17.79 -12.51
CA SER A 442 10.17 18.85 -11.95
C SER A 442 11.59 18.37 -11.58
N ILE A 443 11.70 17.19 -10.98
CA ILE A 443 12.99 16.57 -10.63
C ILE A 443 13.84 16.36 -11.89
N SER A 444 13.25 15.84 -12.95
CA SER A 444 13.96 15.61 -14.22
C SER A 444 14.30 16.91 -14.95
N LEU A 445 13.40 17.91 -14.92
CA LEU A 445 13.58 19.20 -15.56
C LEU A 445 14.71 20.04 -14.95
N THR A 446 14.85 20.00 -13.62
CA THR A 446 15.77 20.84 -12.83
C THR A 446 17.06 20.11 -12.45
N GLY A 447 17.12 18.78 -12.54
CA GLY A 447 18.22 17.99 -12.05
C GLY A 447 18.29 17.92 -10.52
N LEU A 448 17.19 18.23 -9.81
CA LEU A 448 17.14 18.28 -8.35
C LEU A 448 17.61 16.97 -7.67
N GLY A 449 17.47 15.83 -8.33
CA GLY A 449 17.96 14.55 -7.81
C GLY A 449 19.46 14.58 -7.51
N GLN A 450 20.29 15.20 -8.37
CA GLN A 450 21.73 15.34 -8.13
C GLN A 450 21.99 16.27 -6.95
N VAL A 451 21.33 17.41 -6.90
CA VAL A 451 21.46 18.40 -5.81
C VAL A 451 21.12 17.79 -4.46
N LEU A 452 20.06 16.94 -4.41
CA LEU A 452 19.70 16.22 -3.18
C LEU A 452 20.75 15.19 -2.80
N SER A 453 21.40 14.54 -3.77
CA SER A 453 22.51 13.63 -3.49
C SER A 453 23.65 14.35 -2.78
N ASP A 454 24.05 15.50 -3.29
CA ASP A 454 25.12 16.32 -2.71
C ASP A 454 24.74 16.84 -1.31
N LEU A 455 23.48 17.24 -1.12
CA LEU A 455 22.98 17.70 0.17
C LEU A 455 22.94 16.55 1.22
N VAL A 456 22.46 15.39 0.84
CA VAL A 456 22.41 14.23 1.74
C VAL A 456 23.82 13.76 2.08
N GLU A 457 24.75 13.78 1.12
CA GLU A 457 26.16 13.49 1.37
C GLU A 457 26.76 14.49 2.38
N LEU A 458 26.45 15.78 2.24
CA LEU A 458 26.89 16.82 3.17
C LEU A 458 26.35 16.61 4.59
N LEU A 459 25.06 16.24 4.72
CA LEU A 459 24.40 16.08 6.03
C LEU A 459 24.72 14.75 6.73
N ALA A 460 24.79 13.67 5.97
CA ALA A 460 24.98 12.32 6.51
C ALA A 460 26.45 11.86 6.49
N GLY A 461 27.31 12.55 5.74
CA GLY A 461 28.65 12.09 5.43
C GLY A 461 28.59 10.70 4.72
N ASP A 462 29.61 9.89 4.93
CA ASP A 462 29.65 8.53 4.36
C ASP A 462 28.88 7.49 5.19
N ASN A 463 28.04 7.91 6.17
CA ASN A 463 27.35 6.99 7.05
C ASN A 463 26.03 6.52 6.44
N ILE A 464 26.02 5.33 5.81
CA ILE A 464 24.85 4.75 5.18
C ILE A 464 23.66 4.57 6.13
N MET A 465 23.89 4.30 7.42
CA MET A 465 22.82 4.16 8.41
C MET A 465 22.12 5.51 8.66
N MET A 466 22.87 6.62 8.69
CA MET A 466 22.30 7.95 8.84
C MET A 466 21.46 8.32 7.61
N ILE A 467 21.91 7.97 6.40
CA ILE A 467 21.18 8.17 5.15
C ILE A 467 19.84 7.44 5.21
N LEU A 468 19.86 6.16 5.60
CA LEU A 468 18.64 5.36 5.72
C LEU A 468 17.68 5.92 6.78
N LEU A 469 18.19 6.37 7.93
CA LEU A 469 17.36 6.98 8.97
C LEU A 469 16.73 8.30 8.50
N LEU A 470 17.49 9.16 7.80
CA LEU A 470 16.96 10.38 7.21
C LEU A 470 15.90 10.08 6.16
N THR A 471 16.13 9.07 5.30
CA THR A 471 15.14 8.63 4.31
C THR A 471 13.87 8.11 4.95
N ALA A 472 14.00 7.29 5.98
CA ALA A 472 12.85 6.77 6.74
C ALA A 472 12.03 7.92 7.34
N LEU A 473 12.70 8.90 7.96
CA LEU A 473 12.07 10.08 8.53
C LEU A 473 11.39 10.93 7.44
N MET A 474 12.06 11.17 6.31
CA MET A 474 11.49 11.90 5.18
C MET A 474 10.25 11.19 4.62
N SER A 475 10.31 9.87 4.45
CA SER A 475 9.17 9.07 3.97
C SER A 475 7.97 9.16 4.90
N LEU A 476 8.21 9.12 6.22
CA LEU A 476 7.15 9.29 7.23
C LEU A 476 6.56 10.71 7.20
N ILE A 477 7.40 11.75 7.16
CA ILE A 477 6.95 13.16 7.17
C ILE A 477 6.18 13.48 5.88
N LEU A 478 6.71 13.14 4.71
CA LEU A 478 6.06 13.39 3.43
C LEU A 478 4.80 12.53 3.25
N GLY A 479 4.79 11.34 3.84
CA GLY A 479 3.62 10.45 3.82
C GLY A 479 2.46 10.92 4.69
N MET A 480 2.69 11.84 5.63
CA MET A 480 1.60 12.38 6.44
C MET A 480 0.61 13.16 5.58
N GLY A 481 -0.55 12.57 5.34
CA GLY A 481 -1.63 13.20 4.55
C GLY A 481 -1.54 12.99 3.03
N LEU A 482 -0.62 12.15 2.55
CA LEU A 482 -0.57 11.70 1.17
C LEU A 482 -1.06 10.25 1.07
N PRO A 483 -1.77 9.87 -0.02
CA PRO A 483 -2.00 8.46 -0.33
C PRO A 483 -0.66 7.72 -0.48
N THR A 484 -0.58 6.47 -0.02
CA THR A 484 0.65 5.65 -0.04
C THR A 484 1.35 5.64 -1.40
N THR A 485 0.57 5.55 -2.49
CA THR A 485 1.10 5.54 -3.86
C THR A 485 1.81 6.86 -4.21
N ALA A 486 1.20 8.00 -3.90
CA ALA A 486 1.79 9.31 -4.16
C ALA A 486 3.03 9.54 -3.30
N ASN A 487 2.97 9.18 -2.01
CA ASN A 487 4.12 9.24 -1.12
C ASN A 487 5.30 8.43 -1.66
N TYR A 488 5.05 7.18 -2.05
CA TYR A 488 6.09 6.33 -2.63
C TYR A 488 6.72 6.97 -3.88
N ILE A 489 5.91 7.48 -4.82
CA ILE A 489 6.43 8.10 -6.05
C ILE A 489 7.34 9.29 -5.72
N VAL A 490 6.86 10.20 -4.87
CA VAL A 490 7.60 11.42 -4.50
C VAL A 490 8.94 11.07 -3.82
N VAL A 491 8.90 10.23 -2.78
CA VAL A 491 10.09 9.90 -2.01
C VAL A 491 11.06 9.05 -2.83
N SER A 492 10.58 8.06 -3.59
CA SER A 492 11.46 7.22 -4.40
C SER A 492 12.16 8.03 -5.49
N SER A 493 11.48 8.96 -6.14
CA SER A 493 12.06 9.81 -7.18
C SER A 493 13.12 10.77 -6.64
N LEU A 494 12.95 11.25 -5.40
CA LEU A 494 13.89 12.17 -4.75
C LEU A 494 15.09 11.44 -4.13
N VAL A 495 14.85 10.34 -3.44
CA VAL A 495 15.84 9.78 -2.50
C VAL A 495 16.41 8.44 -2.95
N ALA A 496 15.70 7.64 -3.76
CA ALA A 496 16.22 6.35 -4.18
C ALA A 496 17.52 6.44 -4.98
N PRO A 497 17.70 7.36 -5.94
CA PRO A 497 18.97 7.53 -6.65
C PRO A 497 20.13 7.89 -5.70
N VAL A 498 19.84 8.73 -4.70
CA VAL A 498 20.82 9.17 -3.68
C VAL A 498 21.33 8.00 -2.87
N ILE A 499 20.40 7.17 -2.36
CA ILE A 499 20.77 5.98 -1.56
C ILE A 499 21.61 5.02 -2.38
N LEU A 500 21.22 4.76 -3.63
CA LEU A 500 21.95 3.87 -4.52
C LEU A 500 23.37 4.37 -4.79
N PHE A 501 23.51 5.66 -5.11
CA PHE A 501 24.79 6.28 -5.35
C PHE A 501 25.72 6.20 -4.11
N LEU A 502 25.21 6.58 -2.95
CA LEU A 502 26.00 6.58 -1.70
C LEU A 502 26.27 5.17 -1.18
N ALA A 503 25.36 4.23 -1.35
CA ALA A 503 25.61 2.82 -1.03
C ALA A 503 26.74 2.27 -1.89
N HIS A 504 26.72 2.52 -3.20
CA HIS A 504 27.77 2.07 -4.12
C HIS A 504 29.13 2.72 -3.77
N LYS A 505 29.16 4.02 -3.50
CA LYS A 505 30.35 4.76 -3.05
C LYS A 505 30.96 4.12 -1.78
N ASN A 506 30.13 3.66 -0.86
CA ASN A 506 30.55 2.99 0.39
C ASN A 506 30.84 1.48 0.24
N GLY A 507 30.88 0.97 -0.99
CA GLY A 507 31.21 -0.43 -1.27
C GLY A 507 30.10 -1.43 -0.93
N PHE A 508 28.84 -0.97 -0.86
CA PHE A 508 27.68 -1.83 -0.72
C PHE A 508 27.02 -2.03 -2.10
N LEU A 509 26.99 -3.28 -2.57
CA LEU A 509 26.24 -3.67 -3.77
C LEU A 509 24.79 -3.98 -3.35
N ILE A 510 23.95 -2.96 -3.41
CA ILE A 510 22.54 -3.04 -3.01
C ILE A 510 21.67 -2.98 -4.26
N PRO A 511 20.81 -3.97 -4.49
CA PRO A 511 19.90 -3.93 -5.63
C PRO A 511 18.88 -2.80 -5.47
N ALA A 512 18.58 -2.12 -6.56
CA ALA A 512 17.64 -0.98 -6.53
C ALA A 512 16.28 -1.35 -5.92
N ILE A 513 15.83 -2.59 -6.11
CA ILE A 513 14.57 -3.07 -5.50
C ILE A 513 14.58 -2.99 -3.96
N ALA A 514 15.74 -3.16 -3.31
CA ALA A 514 15.86 -3.01 -1.85
C ALA A 514 15.56 -1.58 -1.42
N VAL A 515 16.08 -0.60 -2.15
CA VAL A 515 15.86 0.81 -1.87
C VAL A 515 14.41 1.20 -2.11
N HIS A 516 13.83 0.76 -3.22
CA HIS A 516 12.43 1.04 -3.54
C HIS A 516 11.44 0.38 -2.57
N LEU A 517 11.71 -0.86 -2.14
CA LEU A 517 10.93 -1.51 -1.08
C LEU A 517 11.12 -0.79 0.27
N PHE A 518 12.34 -0.32 0.59
CA PHE A 518 12.61 0.48 1.79
C PHE A 518 11.70 1.72 1.84
N VAL A 519 11.68 2.50 0.78
CA VAL A 519 10.82 3.68 0.66
C VAL A 519 9.33 3.30 0.74
N PHE A 520 8.93 2.21 0.08
CA PHE A 520 7.54 1.75 0.11
C PHE A 520 7.09 1.35 1.51
N TYR A 521 7.91 0.64 2.27
CA TYR A 521 7.60 0.25 3.65
C TYR A 521 7.39 1.44 4.56
N PHE A 522 8.26 2.46 4.48
CA PHE A 522 8.07 3.68 5.25
C PHE A 522 6.91 4.53 4.75
N GLY A 523 6.62 4.46 3.45
CA GLY A 523 5.44 5.08 2.85
C GLY A 523 4.13 4.57 3.41
N ILE A 524 3.98 3.25 3.59
CA ILE A 524 2.77 2.67 4.17
C ILE A 524 2.68 2.89 5.68
N LEU A 525 3.80 2.94 6.41
CA LEU A 525 3.81 3.24 7.83
C LEU A 525 3.33 4.66 8.16
N ALA A 526 3.35 5.57 7.20
CA ALA A 526 2.78 6.90 7.37
C ALA A 526 1.25 6.88 7.55
N ASP A 527 0.55 5.84 7.06
CA ASP A 527 -0.91 5.70 7.18
C ASP A 527 -1.39 5.45 8.62
N ASP A 528 -0.53 5.00 9.52
CA ASP A 528 -0.83 4.81 10.95
C ASP A 528 -0.06 5.76 11.86
N THR A 529 0.87 6.55 11.30
CA THR A 529 1.73 7.45 12.07
C THR A 529 0.99 8.72 12.48
N PRO A 530 0.90 9.07 13.78
CA PRO A 530 0.36 10.35 14.21
C PRO A 530 1.21 11.54 13.71
N PRO A 531 0.62 12.72 13.47
CA PRO A 531 -0.76 13.11 13.82
C PRO A 531 -1.82 12.83 12.75
N VAL A 532 -1.48 12.37 11.55
CA VAL A 532 -2.40 12.37 10.41
C VAL A 532 -2.90 10.98 10.02
N GLY A 533 -2.25 9.88 10.43
CA GLY A 533 -2.53 8.49 10.04
C GLY A 533 -3.99 8.17 9.64
N ILE A 534 -4.28 8.18 8.34
CA ILE A 534 -5.66 8.09 7.81
C ILE A 534 -6.34 6.77 8.23
N ALA A 535 -5.60 5.67 8.20
CA ALA A 535 -6.10 4.36 8.61
C ALA A 535 -6.42 4.33 10.13
N ALA A 536 -5.62 5.03 10.95
CA ALA A 536 -5.85 5.15 12.38
C ALA A 536 -7.13 5.93 12.71
N TYR A 537 -7.44 6.99 11.94
CA TYR A 537 -8.69 7.73 12.10
C TYR A 537 -9.90 6.88 11.73
N ALA A 538 -9.84 6.13 10.64
CA ALA A 538 -10.90 5.21 10.22
C ALA A 538 -11.19 4.15 11.30
N ALA A 539 -10.15 3.48 11.82
CA ALA A 539 -10.27 2.48 12.88
C ALA A 539 -10.79 3.09 14.18
N ALA A 540 -10.35 4.30 14.53
CA ALA A 540 -10.79 5.01 15.74
C ALA A 540 -12.29 5.33 15.68
N GLY A 541 -12.82 5.74 14.52
CA GLY A 541 -14.24 5.95 14.30
C GLY A 541 -15.06 4.68 14.58
N ILE A 542 -14.64 3.54 14.04
CA ILE A 542 -15.30 2.24 14.27
C ILE A 542 -15.14 1.79 15.74
N ALA A 543 -13.97 1.94 16.32
CA ALA A 543 -13.68 1.55 17.70
C ALA A 543 -14.35 2.45 18.72
N LYS A 544 -14.76 3.67 18.33
CA LYS A 544 -15.16 4.78 19.20
C LYS A 544 -14.08 5.10 20.23
N ALA A 545 -12.87 5.36 19.73
CA ALA A 545 -11.67 5.68 20.50
C ALA A 545 -11.03 6.98 19.98
N ASN A 546 -10.09 7.55 20.73
CA ASN A 546 -9.35 8.72 20.27
C ASN A 546 -8.39 8.31 19.12
N PRO A 547 -8.40 8.99 17.95
CA PRO A 547 -7.57 8.64 16.80
C PRO A 547 -6.07 8.68 17.07
N ILE A 548 -5.59 9.68 17.80
CA ILE A 548 -4.17 9.82 18.13
C ILE A 548 -3.70 8.64 18.97
N THR A 549 -4.49 8.22 19.97
CA THR A 549 -4.11 7.07 20.81
C THR A 549 -4.16 5.75 20.05
N VAL A 550 -5.08 5.61 19.09
CA VAL A 550 -5.14 4.45 18.18
C VAL A 550 -3.92 4.44 17.27
N GLY A 551 -3.57 5.59 16.65
CA GLY A 551 -2.39 5.73 15.81
C GLY A 551 -1.08 5.47 16.55
N VAL A 552 -0.87 6.07 17.74
CA VAL A 552 0.33 5.80 18.56
C VAL A 552 0.45 4.31 18.90
N GLN A 553 -0.64 3.66 19.27
CA GLN A 553 -0.63 2.23 19.58
C GLN A 553 -0.45 1.37 18.31
N GLY A 554 -1.01 1.77 17.18
CA GLY A 554 -0.84 1.13 15.87
C GLY A 554 0.62 1.21 15.41
N PHE A 555 1.19 2.40 15.40
CA PHE A 555 2.59 2.65 15.08
C PHE A 555 3.54 1.85 16.00
N PHE A 556 3.22 1.77 17.29
CA PHE A 556 4.00 0.94 18.22
C PHE A 556 3.97 -0.55 17.83
N TYR A 557 2.82 -1.05 17.37
CA TYR A 557 2.74 -2.41 16.84
C TYR A 557 3.50 -2.54 15.51
N ASP A 558 3.53 -1.49 14.70
CA ASP A 558 4.18 -1.48 13.38
C ASP A 558 5.67 -1.11 13.41
N LEU A 559 6.27 -0.78 14.55
CA LEU A 559 7.73 -0.68 14.71
C LEU A 559 8.45 -1.95 14.25
N ARG A 560 7.80 -3.12 14.36
CA ARG A 560 8.33 -4.38 13.81
C ARG A 560 8.42 -4.37 12.30
N THR A 561 7.48 -3.71 11.62
CA THR A 561 7.49 -3.51 10.17
C THR A 561 8.62 -2.58 9.76
N ALA A 562 8.89 -1.54 10.58
CA ALA A 562 9.95 -0.56 10.33
C ALA A 562 11.37 -1.15 10.39
N ILE A 563 11.62 -2.25 11.11
CA ILE A 563 12.95 -2.87 11.18
C ILE A 563 13.28 -3.69 9.91
N LEU A 564 12.28 -4.23 9.23
CA LEU A 564 12.48 -5.08 8.05
C LEU A 564 13.17 -4.37 6.89
N PRO A 565 12.83 -3.11 6.54
CA PRO A 565 13.55 -2.35 5.51
C PRO A 565 15.05 -2.25 5.77
N PHE A 566 15.45 -1.97 7.00
CA PHE A 566 16.88 -1.97 7.36
C PHE A 566 17.47 -3.38 7.25
N ALA A 567 16.73 -4.42 7.64
CA ALA A 567 17.22 -5.78 7.58
C ALA A 567 17.44 -6.24 6.13
N PHE A 568 16.47 -6.09 5.21
CA PHE A 568 16.64 -6.54 3.85
C PHE A 568 17.56 -5.63 3.02
N PHE A 569 17.75 -4.37 3.41
CA PHE A 569 18.74 -3.50 2.80
C PHE A 569 20.16 -4.06 2.97
N PHE A 570 20.48 -4.60 4.13
CA PHE A 570 21.78 -5.19 4.41
C PHE A 570 21.85 -6.69 4.16
N ASN A 571 20.72 -7.40 4.07
CA ASN A 571 20.64 -8.83 3.82
C ASN A 571 19.65 -9.13 2.67
N ASN A 572 20.17 -9.12 1.46
CA ASN A 572 19.39 -9.32 0.25
C ASN A 572 18.66 -10.69 0.21
N LYS A 573 19.14 -11.70 0.95
CA LYS A 573 18.50 -13.03 1.04
C LYS A 573 17.07 -12.95 1.60
N LEU A 574 16.76 -11.94 2.44
CA LEU A 574 15.41 -11.68 2.89
C LEU A 574 14.44 -11.32 1.75
N MET A 575 14.98 -10.85 0.60
CA MET A 575 14.22 -10.60 -0.62
C MET A 575 14.34 -11.73 -1.65
N LEU A 576 14.78 -12.91 -1.24
CA LEU A 576 15.08 -14.05 -2.13
C LEU A 576 16.19 -13.76 -3.16
N ILE A 577 17.05 -12.79 -2.92
CA ILE A 577 18.18 -12.43 -3.77
C ILE A 577 19.44 -13.06 -3.19
N GLU A 578 20.08 -13.94 -3.98
CA GLU A 578 21.31 -14.63 -3.59
C GLU A 578 22.53 -13.73 -3.77
N SER A 579 22.64 -13.10 -4.94
CA SER A 579 23.73 -12.19 -5.26
C SER A 579 23.32 -11.15 -6.31
N VAL A 580 24.12 -10.09 -6.39
CA VAL A 580 24.01 -9.06 -7.44
C VAL A 580 25.30 -9.09 -8.25
N ASN A 581 25.23 -9.55 -9.49
CA ASN A 581 26.38 -9.80 -10.38
C ASN A 581 26.64 -8.63 -11.34
N THR A 582 26.21 -7.43 -11.01
CA THR A 582 26.42 -6.25 -11.85
C THR A 582 27.05 -5.12 -11.05
N SER A 583 27.89 -4.32 -11.72
CA SER A 583 28.39 -3.05 -11.16
C SER A 583 27.36 -1.94 -11.20
N ASP A 584 26.28 -2.10 -11.97
CA ASP A 584 25.16 -1.16 -12.02
C ASP A 584 23.99 -1.66 -11.15
N PRO A 585 23.71 -1.01 -10.01
CA PRO A 585 22.60 -1.39 -9.12
C PRO A 585 21.22 -1.29 -9.78
N LEU A 586 21.10 -0.53 -10.87
CA LEU A 586 19.86 -0.37 -11.63
C LEU A 586 19.63 -1.51 -12.62
N ASP A 587 20.68 -2.29 -12.95
CA ASP A 587 20.56 -3.42 -13.85
C ASP A 587 19.89 -4.62 -13.15
N SER A 588 18.60 -4.74 -13.34
CA SER A 588 17.79 -5.86 -12.82
C SER A 588 18.18 -7.23 -13.39
N LYS A 589 18.90 -7.28 -14.53
CA LYS A 589 19.35 -8.53 -15.15
C LYS A 589 20.52 -9.15 -14.39
N GLY A 590 21.26 -8.39 -13.59
CA GLY A 590 22.34 -8.86 -12.73
C GLY A 590 21.87 -9.51 -11.43
N ILE A 591 20.57 -9.53 -11.12
CA ILE A 591 20.03 -10.15 -9.91
C ILE A 591 19.96 -11.66 -10.08
N VAL A 592 20.61 -12.38 -9.18
CA VAL A 592 20.51 -13.84 -9.06
C VAL A 592 19.53 -14.16 -7.94
N TRP A 593 18.46 -14.86 -8.29
CA TRP A 593 17.42 -15.26 -7.34
C TRP A 593 17.80 -16.57 -6.65
N MET A 594 17.49 -16.66 -5.35
CA MET A 594 17.68 -17.90 -4.58
C MET A 594 16.87 -19.05 -5.18
N SER A 595 17.53 -20.17 -5.41
CA SER A 595 16.92 -21.38 -5.97
C SER A 595 16.90 -22.57 -4.99
N ASN A 596 17.72 -22.53 -3.94
CA ASN A 596 17.82 -23.60 -2.95
C ASN A 596 16.69 -23.53 -1.92
N PRO A 597 15.71 -24.48 -1.92
CA PRO A 597 14.57 -24.44 -1.01
C PRO A 597 14.96 -24.53 0.47
N LEU A 598 16.04 -25.23 0.81
CA LEU A 598 16.49 -25.37 2.20
C LEU A 598 17.06 -24.05 2.72
N GLU A 599 17.80 -23.32 1.89
CA GLU A 599 18.32 -22.01 2.25
C GLU A 599 17.19 -20.99 2.38
N ILE A 600 16.20 -20.99 1.46
CA ILE A 600 15.00 -20.15 1.57
C ILE A 600 14.27 -20.43 2.88
N LEU A 601 14.07 -21.69 3.23
CA LEU A 601 13.41 -22.07 4.50
C LEU A 601 14.23 -21.63 5.71
N LEU A 602 15.55 -21.74 5.67
CA LEU A 602 16.45 -21.29 6.74
C LEU A 602 16.34 -19.78 6.93
N VAL A 603 16.48 -19.00 5.83
CA VAL A 603 16.38 -17.52 5.87
C VAL A 603 15.02 -17.09 6.39
N PHE A 604 13.93 -17.71 5.90
CA PHE A 604 12.58 -17.42 6.37
C PHE A 604 12.39 -17.76 7.86
N GLY A 605 12.87 -18.93 8.29
CA GLY A 605 12.82 -19.34 9.71
C GLY A 605 13.58 -18.36 10.61
N MET A 606 14.78 -17.93 10.19
CA MET A 606 15.58 -16.97 10.94
C MET A 606 14.96 -15.57 10.93
N ALA A 607 14.33 -15.15 9.83
CA ALA A 607 13.55 -13.91 9.79
C ALA A 607 12.42 -13.93 10.85
N ILE A 608 11.71 -15.06 10.98
CA ILE A 608 10.67 -15.21 12.02
C ILE A 608 11.29 -15.14 13.43
N VAL A 609 12.41 -15.82 13.68
CA VAL A 609 13.11 -15.79 14.99
C VAL A 609 13.50 -14.34 15.35
N GLY A 610 14.12 -13.61 14.43
CA GLY A 610 14.51 -12.21 14.63
C GLY A 610 13.30 -11.31 14.91
N MET A 611 12.24 -11.46 14.13
CA MET A 611 11.01 -10.68 14.28
C MET A 611 10.26 -11.00 15.58
N PHE A 612 10.26 -12.25 16.02
CA PHE A 612 9.65 -12.66 17.28
C PHE A 612 10.47 -12.18 18.49
N ALA A 613 11.80 -12.23 18.41
CA ALA A 613 12.69 -11.66 19.42
C ALA A 613 12.45 -10.16 19.56
N PHE A 614 12.41 -9.42 18.45
CA PHE A 614 12.11 -7.99 18.43
C PHE A 614 10.71 -7.68 19.00
N SER A 615 9.70 -8.44 18.59
CA SER A 615 8.34 -8.30 19.11
C SER A 615 8.26 -8.56 20.63
N SER A 616 9.02 -9.55 21.14
CA SER A 616 9.11 -9.84 22.56
C SER A 616 9.77 -8.69 23.34
N LEU A 617 10.82 -8.09 22.78
CA LEU A 617 11.49 -6.91 23.35
C LEU A 617 10.54 -5.71 23.42
N LEU A 618 9.82 -5.41 22.33
CA LEU A 618 8.84 -4.33 22.28
C LEU A 618 7.72 -4.53 23.31
N GLN A 619 7.20 -5.75 23.40
CA GLN A 619 6.11 -6.09 24.30
C GLN A 619 6.58 -6.25 25.77
N GLY A 620 7.90 -6.38 26.01
CA GLY A 620 8.46 -6.69 27.32
C GLY A 620 7.94 -8.02 27.89
N TYR A 621 7.54 -8.95 27.00
CA TYR A 621 6.88 -10.21 27.34
C TYR A 621 7.20 -11.29 26.29
N TYR A 622 7.40 -12.51 26.74
CA TYR A 622 7.58 -13.65 25.86
C TYR A 622 6.66 -14.80 26.31
N VAL A 623 7.05 -15.68 27.22
CA VAL A 623 6.15 -16.62 27.90
C VAL A 623 5.60 -15.98 29.17
N THR A 624 6.45 -15.20 29.84
CA THR A 624 6.16 -14.38 31.02
C THR A 624 6.74 -12.98 30.83
N LYS A 625 6.65 -12.08 31.81
CA LYS A 625 7.28 -10.74 31.75
C LYS A 625 8.80 -10.90 31.67
N LEU A 626 9.42 -10.28 30.64
CA LEU A 626 10.86 -10.33 30.41
C LEU A 626 11.62 -9.63 31.55
N ARG A 627 12.63 -10.32 32.11
CA ARG A 627 13.62 -9.77 33.02
C ARG A 627 14.66 -8.96 32.25
N ILE A 628 15.42 -8.14 32.93
CA ILE A 628 16.43 -7.27 32.30
C ILE A 628 17.48 -8.11 31.56
N TRP A 629 18.02 -9.16 32.16
CA TRP A 629 19.03 -10.01 31.54
C TRP A 629 18.48 -10.78 30.31
N GLU A 630 17.20 -11.21 30.33
CA GLU A 630 16.55 -11.85 29.21
C GLU A 630 16.41 -10.89 28.03
N ARG A 631 16.11 -9.61 28.33
CA ARG A 631 16.09 -8.54 27.28
C ARG A 631 17.48 -8.34 26.69
N VAL A 632 18.52 -8.30 27.53
CA VAL A 632 19.92 -8.18 27.09
C VAL A 632 20.31 -9.34 26.16
N LEU A 633 19.88 -10.57 26.49
CA LEU A 633 20.12 -11.74 25.60
C LEU A 633 19.32 -11.73 24.31
N LEU A 634 18.12 -11.16 24.31
CA LEU A 634 17.30 -11.07 23.10
C LEU A 634 17.74 -9.95 22.13
N ILE A 635 18.41 -8.90 22.62
CA ILE A 635 18.90 -7.80 21.76
C ILE A 635 19.81 -8.32 20.63
N PRO A 636 20.88 -9.11 20.88
CA PRO A 636 21.75 -9.61 19.82
C PRO A 636 21.07 -10.64 18.90
N VAL A 637 19.99 -11.31 19.34
CA VAL A 637 19.24 -12.25 18.48
C VAL A 637 18.71 -11.54 17.24
N VAL A 638 18.26 -10.29 17.35
CA VAL A 638 17.67 -9.55 16.25
C VAL A 638 18.67 -9.35 15.09
N PRO A 639 19.85 -8.71 15.27
CA PRO A 639 20.80 -8.55 14.18
C PRO A 639 21.43 -9.87 13.72
N LEU A 640 21.69 -10.84 14.61
CA LEU A 640 22.25 -12.14 14.22
C LEU A 640 21.28 -12.94 13.35
N ALA A 641 19.97 -12.78 13.54
CA ALA A 641 18.96 -13.48 12.78
C ALA A 641 18.57 -12.74 11.48
N LEU A 642 18.52 -11.40 11.50
CA LEU A 642 18.05 -10.62 10.35
C LEU A 642 19.18 -10.18 9.42
N VAL A 643 20.37 -9.85 9.94
CA VAL A 643 21.51 -9.32 9.18
C VAL A 643 22.84 -10.03 9.53
N PRO A 644 22.90 -11.36 9.42
CA PRO A 644 24.08 -12.15 9.82
C PRO A 644 25.35 -11.75 9.07
N ASN A 645 25.22 -11.39 7.80
CA ASN A 645 26.33 -10.95 6.94
C ASN A 645 27.03 -9.69 7.49
N ILE A 646 26.29 -8.77 8.07
CA ILE A 646 26.85 -7.57 8.75
C ILE A 646 27.62 -8.01 10.00
N CYS A 647 27.08 -8.93 10.79
CA CYS A 647 27.76 -9.45 11.98
C CYS A 647 29.08 -10.17 11.62
N VAL A 648 29.11 -10.86 10.48
CA VAL A 648 30.34 -11.47 9.96
C VAL A 648 31.33 -10.41 9.45
N LYS A 649 30.84 -9.39 8.71
CA LYS A 649 31.69 -8.29 8.19
C LYS A 649 32.40 -7.51 9.30
N PHE A 650 31.74 -7.33 10.45
CA PHE A 650 32.33 -6.69 11.63
C PHE A 650 33.15 -7.66 12.52
N GLY A 651 33.37 -8.91 12.10
CA GLY A 651 34.15 -9.88 12.87
C GLY A 651 33.48 -10.41 14.14
N LEU A 652 32.19 -10.14 14.33
CA LEU A 652 31.42 -10.61 15.49
C LEU A 652 31.12 -12.10 15.39
N MET A 653 31.00 -12.64 14.18
CA MET A 653 30.74 -14.05 13.88
C MET A 653 31.65 -14.56 12.76
N PRO A 654 32.06 -15.84 12.77
CA PRO A 654 32.95 -16.40 11.76
C PRO A 654 32.26 -16.60 10.41
N ASN A 655 30.97 -16.89 10.39
CA ASN A 655 30.14 -17.01 9.19
C ASN A 655 28.64 -16.85 9.52
N GLU A 656 27.81 -16.72 8.48
CA GLU A 656 26.36 -16.50 8.61
C GLU A 656 25.65 -17.67 9.31
N PHE A 657 26.07 -18.91 9.06
CA PHE A 657 25.46 -20.09 9.66
C PHE A 657 25.67 -20.12 11.18
N VAL A 658 26.87 -19.78 11.65
CA VAL A 658 27.16 -19.66 13.10
C VAL A 658 26.33 -18.54 13.72
N ALA A 659 26.18 -17.41 13.04
CA ALA A 659 25.30 -16.32 13.50
C ALA A 659 23.85 -16.81 13.71
N TYR A 660 23.32 -17.56 12.76
CA TYR A 660 21.98 -18.16 12.86
C TYR A 660 21.88 -19.16 14.01
N MET A 661 22.89 -20.04 14.19
CA MET A 661 22.90 -21.00 15.28
C MET A 661 22.92 -20.30 16.66
N VAL A 662 23.75 -19.26 16.81
CA VAL A 662 23.82 -18.47 18.05
C VAL A 662 22.49 -17.75 18.31
N ALA A 663 21.90 -17.12 17.28
CA ALA A 663 20.60 -16.46 17.41
C ALA A 663 19.51 -17.44 17.85
N ALA A 664 19.39 -18.59 17.19
CA ALA A 664 18.43 -19.63 17.54
C ALA A 664 18.67 -20.20 18.94
N GLY A 665 19.95 -20.43 19.31
CA GLY A 665 20.33 -20.90 20.65
C GLY A 665 19.96 -19.93 21.75
N LEU A 666 20.26 -18.63 21.59
CA LEU A 666 19.90 -17.59 22.57
C LEU A 666 18.38 -17.47 22.72
N TYR A 667 17.66 -17.47 21.58
CA TYR A 667 16.20 -17.37 21.57
C TYR A 667 15.55 -18.57 22.29
N ALA A 668 16.01 -19.79 21.97
CA ALA A 668 15.55 -21.02 22.62
C ALA A 668 15.93 -21.07 24.11
N PHE A 669 17.11 -20.59 24.49
CA PHE A 669 17.54 -20.52 25.87
C PHE A 669 16.61 -19.64 26.72
N VAL A 670 16.28 -18.42 26.23
CA VAL A 670 15.34 -17.53 26.92
C VAL A 670 13.94 -18.16 26.98
N PHE A 671 13.51 -18.88 25.95
CA PHE A 671 12.24 -19.62 25.94
C PHE A 671 12.24 -20.68 27.07
N MET A 672 13.26 -21.52 27.15
CA MET A 672 13.35 -22.61 28.15
C MET A 672 13.37 -22.06 29.56
N THR A 673 14.12 -20.99 29.83
CA THR A 673 14.18 -20.37 31.16
C THR A 673 12.81 -19.83 31.58
N GLN A 674 12.08 -19.20 30.68
CA GLN A 674 10.74 -18.68 30.97
C GLN A 674 9.69 -19.79 31.09
N TRP A 675 9.80 -20.85 30.27
CA TRP A 675 8.89 -21.99 30.32
C TRP A 675 8.97 -22.70 31.69
N GLY A 676 10.17 -22.86 32.24
CA GLY A 676 10.39 -23.45 33.56
C GLY A 676 9.82 -22.63 34.72
N ILE A 677 9.44 -21.36 34.51
CA ILE A 677 8.93 -20.43 35.51
C ILE A 677 7.43 -20.22 35.40
N LYS A 678 6.83 -20.55 34.24
CA LYS A 678 5.46 -20.23 33.86
C LYS A 678 4.39 -20.58 34.88
N ASP A 679 4.59 -21.69 35.63
CA ASP A 679 3.62 -22.23 36.58
C ASP A 679 3.97 -21.91 38.03
N LYS A 680 5.03 -21.11 38.29
CA LYS A 680 5.41 -20.71 39.66
C LYS A 680 4.56 -19.52 40.12
N PRO A 681 4.18 -19.49 41.43
CA PRO A 681 3.48 -18.37 42.03
C PRO A 681 4.28 -17.07 41.91
N LEU A 682 3.59 -15.94 41.75
CA LEU A 682 4.18 -14.61 41.53
C LEU A 682 5.20 -14.20 42.59
N ASP A 683 5.01 -14.65 43.84
CA ASP A 683 5.91 -14.35 44.97
C ASP A 683 7.27 -15.06 44.84
N GLN A 684 7.30 -16.24 44.21
CA GLN A 684 8.54 -16.97 43.92
C GLN A 684 9.27 -16.44 42.68
N ILE A 685 8.54 -15.79 41.78
CA ILE A 685 9.11 -15.19 40.54
C ILE A 685 9.86 -13.89 40.87
N ARG A 686 9.49 -13.18 41.95
CA ARG A 686 10.18 -11.97 42.41
C ARG A 686 11.49 -12.25 43.16
N ALA A 687 11.69 -13.45 43.65
CA ALA A 687 12.87 -13.86 44.41
C ALA A 687 13.98 -14.50 43.57
N ILE A 688 13.74 -14.79 42.32
CA ILE A 688 14.68 -15.29 41.30
C ILE A 688 15.04 -14.17 40.32
#